data_aed89ecec194a044777905f3c3b3161f
#
_entry.id   aed89ecec194a044777905f3c3b3161f
#
_cell.length_a   1.000
_cell.length_b   1.000
_cell.length_c   1.000
_cell.angle_alpha   90.00
_cell.angle_beta   90.00
_cell.angle_gamma   90.00
#
_symmetry.space_group_name_H-M   'P 1'
#
loop_
_entity.id
_entity.type
_entity.pdbx_description
1 polymer ?
#
loop_
_entity_poly.entity_id
_entity_poly.type
_entity_poly.pdbx_seq_one_letter_code
_entity_poly.pdbx_strand_id
1 'polypeptide(L)'
;YEMVVDSDFTEALKWVESHQSRIPELLENNDELASEVSNYDKLVAKLNANDIDVFLHLEEALAADKTYLTSDNISDWLVDVQKKIAEEGIADGLIIFWDEFTSVMDTLQSDRINVLQNIAEKSQKNNVFLYLISHRTERTSVDAKGKDITKMSDRYDSVDYKMDEISTYLILRHTFSITDKGGLEIASWNLKHSIAPEVFDYLCESNSKEEKDHIQNLFPLHPYTAFLCSKMANIMGSANRSVLKFMNDEKNGFACFINDSTNYDLKMMLTADWLWDFFYSEFVDDPLCAAFINVYNSNKDKVNQMGDDYLRVFKVILLLNALGMKFKGTPEKYAPNDKNLCYIFSADRCEEKMQGILDWLDESHIVARDILGEFKISVSTYNNAELTKEKMQVAVSFKDAVSILKYNDASKKEISKIFLVGETLMRKCEPQFYSCEESEAVLRSRLKKYTSEKPNFLHVALLFAIADEARDMMENRVKEFSEEFPDTLFIMPSEVFTESAKNHFINTVAQANVSRSHFNNDEASQLERAANEYVIKWKNRMNGGTYNLYYKGERSSEGIFGNVYNVINRRYSIQLFPQGMESVKPLHKESLTFFANKNYKKLALQMLQKRTREEMLKFSGSDIPAKLIFMDGENNLVTDICELTASAEQGDSWLNTICQKVDELIESAKKKYTDRFSLSEILAPLMRTPYGMFPNHANYVALAFALRKHKDDLFNPSTSQPVGDEKLTDMIVTLLQMWDGGISEPSNKLLLRFGSAEEKNLSKILGEVFCLQDVKGVNMADLKSLRYANWAITEFCKQIAKYPLWSLLYCSAIKEKPECEKALNDLIYLFSQDSYTLQKIKELYNEIK
;
A
#
# COMPACT_ATOMS: atom_id res chain seq x y z
N TYR A 1 28.08 27.54 -34.54
CA TYR A 1 27.83 26.65 -35.69
C TYR A 1 26.32 26.30 -35.66
N GLU A 2 25.56 26.97 -36.53
CA GLU A 2 24.17 26.56 -36.81
C GLU A 2 24.20 25.35 -37.75
N MET A 3 23.97 24.17 -37.19
CA MET A 3 23.95 22.94 -37.96
C MET A 3 22.51 22.59 -38.28
N VAL A 4 22.13 22.68 -39.56
CA VAL A 4 20.78 22.28 -40.03
C VAL A 4 20.83 20.83 -40.48
N VAL A 5 19.90 20.02 -40.07
CA VAL A 5 19.78 18.59 -40.40
C VAL A 5 18.47 18.28 -41.15
N ASP A 6 18.35 17.10 -41.75
CA ASP A 6 17.20 16.74 -42.59
C ASP A 6 15.86 16.77 -41.85
N SER A 7 15.87 16.50 -40.55
CA SER A 7 14.66 16.61 -39.69
C SER A 7 14.14 18.02 -39.55
N ASP A 8 15.01 19.04 -39.58
CA ASP A 8 14.61 20.45 -39.50
C ASP A 8 13.78 20.86 -40.73
N PHE A 9 14.19 20.43 -41.92
CA PHE A 9 13.41 20.64 -43.14
C PHE A 9 12.07 19.92 -43.10
N THR A 10 12.02 18.72 -42.54
CA THR A 10 10.78 17.96 -42.39
C THR A 10 9.79 18.69 -41.48
N GLU A 11 10.24 19.26 -40.35
CA GLU A 11 9.38 20.04 -39.49
C GLU A 11 8.97 21.38 -40.10
N ALA A 12 9.89 22.06 -40.78
CA ALA A 12 9.59 23.29 -41.51
C ALA A 12 8.50 23.04 -42.54
N LEU A 13 8.60 21.94 -43.33
CA LEU A 13 7.59 21.54 -44.29
C LEU A 13 6.24 21.26 -43.64
N LYS A 14 6.16 20.51 -42.56
CA LYS A 14 4.92 20.27 -41.86
C LYS A 14 4.29 21.56 -41.36
N TRP A 15 5.10 22.48 -40.82
CA TRP A 15 4.60 23.78 -40.38
C TRP A 15 4.05 24.59 -41.56
N VAL A 16 4.79 24.70 -42.68
CA VAL A 16 4.41 25.43 -43.88
C VAL A 16 3.11 24.86 -44.47
N GLU A 17 2.98 23.52 -44.57
CA GLU A 17 1.78 22.86 -45.06
C GLU A 17 0.56 23.13 -44.18
N SER A 18 0.73 23.08 -42.85
CA SER A 18 -0.36 23.34 -41.90
C SER A 18 -0.77 24.83 -41.80
N HIS A 19 0.10 25.75 -42.23
CA HIS A 19 -0.12 27.19 -42.13
C HIS A 19 -0.10 27.90 -43.50
N GLN A 20 -0.49 27.21 -44.55
CA GLN A 20 -0.47 27.73 -45.94
C GLN A 20 -1.09 29.11 -46.10
N SER A 21 -2.17 29.43 -45.37
CA SER A 21 -2.87 30.73 -45.43
C SER A 21 -2.06 31.88 -44.82
N ARG A 22 -1.04 31.63 -44.01
CA ARG A 22 -0.17 32.63 -43.35
C ARG A 22 1.07 32.96 -44.17
N ILE A 23 1.43 32.12 -45.15
CA ILE A 23 2.67 32.29 -45.92
C ILE A 23 2.72 33.61 -46.70
N PRO A 24 1.65 34.11 -47.35
CA PRO A 24 1.69 35.42 -48.00
C PRO A 24 2.01 36.56 -47.03
N GLU A 25 1.40 36.57 -45.85
CA GLU A 25 1.65 37.59 -44.82
C GLU A 25 3.08 37.48 -44.25
N LEU A 26 3.60 36.28 -44.12
CA LEU A 26 4.97 36.03 -43.61
C LEU A 26 6.00 36.56 -44.64
N LEU A 27 5.75 36.36 -45.95
CA LEU A 27 6.62 36.87 -47.02
C LEU A 27 6.51 38.40 -47.15
N GLU A 28 5.34 39.01 -46.89
CA GLU A 28 5.19 40.47 -46.93
C GLU A 28 5.95 41.16 -45.77
N ASN A 29 6.11 40.46 -44.65
CA ASN A 29 6.72 41.02 -43.42
C ASN A 29 8.22 40.68 -43.27
N ASN A 30 8.81 39.87 -44.16
CA ASN A 30 10.19 39.43 -44.08
C ASN A 30 10.88 39.51 -45.44
N ASP A 31 11.60 40.61 -45.64
CA ASP A 31 12.30 40.91 -46.90
C ASP A 31 13.36 39.87 -47.30
N GLU A 32 14.04 39.27 -46.29
CA GLU A 32 15.08 38.27 -46.53
C GLU A 32 14.48 36.96 -47.07
N LEU A 33 13.43 36.45 -46.41
CA LEU A 33 12.71 35.29 -46.91
C LEU A 33 12.04 35.54 -48.25
N ALA A 34 11.45 36.75 -48.47
CA ALA A 34 10.82 37.15 -49.73
C ALA A 34 11.82 37.27 -50.89
N SER A 35 13.09 37.55 -50.61
CA SER A 35 14.16 37.59 -51.62
C SER A 35 14.47 36.19 -52.17
N GLU A 36 14.33 35.16 -51.36
CA GLU A 36 14.62 33.76 -51.75
C GLU A 36 13.42 33.03 -52.34
N VAL A 37 12.20 33.31 -51.85
CA VAL A 37 10.98 32.64 -52.30
C VAL A 37 9.85 33.63 -52.52
N SER A 38 9.14 33.49 -53.62
CA SER A 38 8.06 34.46 -53.98
C SER A 38 6.65 33.96 -53.69
N ASN A 39 6.48 32.71 -53.30
CA ASN A 39 5.18 32.11 -52.98
C ASN A 39 5.32 30.78 -52.25
N TYR A 40 4.19 30.24 -51.76
CA TYR A 40 4.11 28.96 -51.10
C TYR A 40 4.76 27.80 -51.84
N ASP A 41 4.44 27.62 -53.14
CA ASP A 41 4.95 26.48 -53.93
C ASP A 41 6.50 26.51 -54.05
N LYS A 42 7.08 27.69 -54.19
CA LYS A 42 8.54 27.84 -54.23
C LYS A 42 9.17 27.63 -52.85
N LEU A 43 8.53 28.05 -51.78
CA LEU A 43 8.97 27.78 -50.41
C LEU A 43 9.02 26.28 -50.13
N VAL A 44 7.93 25.56 -50.42
CA VAL A 44 7.87 24.10 -50.32
C VAL A 44 8.90 23.41 -51.24
N ALA A 45 9.09 23.88 -52.45
CA ALA A 45 10.06 23.28 -53.35
C ALA A 45 11.52 23.43 -52.85
N LYS A 46 11.87 24.61 -52.32
CA LYS A 46 13.22 24.87 -51.77
C LYS A 46 13.44 24.12 -50.47
N LEU A 47 12.46 24.04 -49.57
CA LEU A 47 12.55 23.24 -48.36
C LEU A 47 12.70 21.74 -48.68
N ASN A 48 11.98 21.20 -49.67
CA ASN A 48 12.15 19.83 -50.13
C ASN A 48 13.51 19.58 -50.80
N ALA A 49 14.17 20.63 -51.28
CA ALA A 49 15.54 20.56 -51.81
C ALA A 49 16.62 20.74 -50.71
N ASN A 50 16.23 20.80 -49.44
CA ASN A 50 17.09 21.04 -48.28
C ASN A 50 17.92 22.34 -48.44
N ASP A 51 17.29 23.43 -48.92
CA ASP A 51 17.93 24.73 -49.05
C ASP A 51 18.08 25.39 -47.66
N ILE A 52 19.32 25.44 -47.17
CA ILE A 52 19.66 25.91 -45.81
C ILE A 52 19.34 27.39 -45.63
N ASP A 53 19.64 28.25 -46.65
CA ASP A 53 19.40 29.67 -46.54
C ASP A 53 17.91 29.99 -46.39
N VAL A 54 17.06 29.29 -47.15
CA VAL A 54 15.61 29.42 -47.02
C VAL A 54 15.08 28.91 -45.69
N PHE A 55 15.66 27.84 -45.17
CA PHE A 55 15.28 27.34 -43.86
C PHE A 55 15.62 28.35 -42.74
N LEU A 56 16.83 28.91 -42.74
CA LEU A 56 17.28 29.89 -41.74
C LEU A 56 16.44 31.18 -41.79
N HIS A 57 16.16 31.70 -43.00
CA HIS A 57 15.31 32.89 -43.14
C HIS A 57 13.87 32.61 -42.73
N LEU A 58 13.33 31.38 -42.95
CA LEU A 58 12.01 30.99 -42.45
C LEU A 58 12.00 30.93 -40.93
N GLU A 59 13.05 30.38 -40.30
CA GLU A 59 13.16 30.29 -38.88
C GLU A 59 13.25 31.69 -38.22
N GLU A 60 14.05 32.59 -38.77
CA GLU A 60 14.15 34.00 -38.33
C GLU A 60 12.80 34.73 -38.48
N ALA A 61 12.10 34.51 -39.61
CA ALA A 61 10.79 35.07 -39.81
C ALA A 61 9.76 34.60 -38.81
N LEU A 62 9.80 33.35 -38.42
CA LEU A 62 8.92 32.76 -37.42
C LEU A 62 9.30 33.18 -35.98
N ALA A 63 10.58 33.32 -35.68
CA ALA A 63 11.06 33.79 -34.38
C ALA A 63 10.62 35.23 -34.09
N ALA A 64 10.50 36.09 -35.11
CA ALA A 64 9.96 37.44 -34.97
C ALA A 64 8.52 37.45 -34.47
N ASP A 65 7.72 36.44 -34.85
CA ASP A 65 6.34 36.22 -34.41
C ASP A 65 6.26 35.39 -33.08
N LYS A 66 7.40 35.12 -32.44
CA LYS A 66 7.50 34.20 -31.28
C LYS A 66 6.97 32.78 -31.57
N THR A 67 7.01 32.38 -32.79
CA THR A 67 6.71 31.04 -33.25
C THR A 67 8.04 30.33 -33.47
N TYR A 68 8.26 29.23 -32.86
CA TYR A 68 9.47 28.41 -32.98
C TYR A 68 9.13 27.11 -33.71
N LEU A 69 9.94 26.75 -34.72
CA LEU A 69 9.89 25.43 -35.31
C LEU A 69 10.42 24.45 -34.24
N THR A 70 9.52 23.90 -33.48
CA THR A 70 9.88 22.85 -32.52
C THR A 70 9.67 21.51 -33.18
N SER A 71 10.73 20.75 -33.38
CA SER A 71 10.61 19.37 -33.77
C SER A 71 9.76 18.61 -32.76
N ASP A 72 8.64 18.05 -33.19
CA ASP A 72 7.83 17.15 -32.36
C ASP A 72 8.64 15.93 -31.93
N ASN A 73 9.85 15.73 -32.56
CA ASN A 73 10.71 14.60 -32.28
C ASN A 73 12.19 15.03 -32.10
N ILE A 74 12.43 15.80 -31.02
CA ILE A 74 13.80 16.25 -30.63
C ILE A 74 14.79 15.07 -30.60
N SER A 75 14.34 13.87 -30.27
CA SER A 75 15.18 12.68 -30.20
C SER A 75 15.68 12.22 -31.58
N ASP A 76 14.87 12.38 -32.65
CA ASP A 76 15.30 12.10 -34.04
C ASP A 76 16.24 13.17 -34.56
N TRP A 77 15.94 14.41 -34.27
CA TRP A 77 16.82 15.55 -34.63
C TRP A 77 18.22 15.39 -34.01
N LEU A 78 18.35 15.02 -32.76
CA LEU A 78 19.66 14.78 -32.11
C LEU A 78 20.44 13.63 -32.78
N VAL A 79 19.77 12.59 -33.23
CA VAL A 79 20.39 11.48 -33.96
C VAL A 79 20.89 11.95 -35.33
N ASP A 80 20.11 12.77 -36.02
CA ASP A 80 20.48 13.30 -37.33
C ASP A 80 21.64 14.29 -37.23
N VAL A 81 21.64 15.14 -36.20
CA VAL A 81 22.80 16.00 -35.85
C VAL A 81 24.05 15.16 -35.60
N GLN A 82 23.94 14.10 -34.79
CA GLN A 82 25.06 13.20 -34.51
C GLN A 82 25.62 12.55 -35.78
N LYS A 83 24.75 12.07 -36.68
CA LYS A 83 25.17 11.47 -37.97
C LYS A 83 25.90 12.48 -38.84
N LYS A 84 25.38 13.70 -38.94
CA LYS A 84 25.99 14.76 -39.76
C LYS A 84 27.34 15.17 -39.19
N ILE A 85 27.48 15.27 -37.87
CA ILE A 85 28.77 15.54 -37.22
C ILE A 85 29.81 14.43 -37.53
N ALA A 86 29.35 13.16 -37.58
CA ALA A 86 30.20 12.02 -37.87
C ALA A 86 30.58 11.99 -39.39
N GLU A 87 29.63 12.28 -40.27
CA GLU A 87 29.87 12.36 -41.73
C GLU A 87 30.84 13.46 -42.12
N GLU A 88 30.78 14.60 -41.44
CA GLU A 88 31.71 15.72 -41.60
C GLU A 88 33.06 15.50 -40.93
N GLY A 89 33.24 14.38 -40.21
CA GLY A 89 34.49 14.02 -39.53
C GLY A 89 34.86 14.92 -38.37
N ILE A 90 33.84 15.60 -37.77
CA ILE A 90 34.03 16.49 -36.61
C ILE A 90 34.16 15.67 -35.32
N ALA A 91 33.24 14.72 -35.10
CA ALA A 91 33.25 13.82 -33.94
C ALA A 91 32.39 12.57 -34.21
N ASP A 92 32.66 11.44 -33.53
CA ASP A 92 31.96 10.19 -33.69
C ASP A 92 30.62 10.14 -32.90
N GLY A 93 30.44 11.05 -31.95
CA GLY A 93 29.28 11.06 -31.07
C GLY A 93 28.94 12.45 -30.53
N LEU A 94 27.75 12.54 -29.98
CA LEU A 94 27.20 13.74 -29.33
C LEU A 94 26.96 13.47 -27.86
N ILE A 95 27.56 14.28 -26.98
CA ILE A 95 27.34 14.21 -25.53
C ILE A 95 26.71 15.53 -25.10
N ILE A 96 25.57 15.44 -24.44
CA ILE A 96 24.78 16.57 -23.94
C ILE A 96 24.84 16.53 -22.42
N PHE A 97 25.34 17.59 -21.78
CA PHE A 97 25.29 17.79 -20.34
C PHE A 97 24.22 18.82 -20.02
N TRP A 98 23.18 18.36 -19.31
CA TRP A 98 22.12 19.25 -18.84
C TRP A 98 22.30 19.44 -17.35
N ASP A 99 22.93 20.55 -16.98
CA ASP A 99 23.15 20.93 -15.58
C ASP A 99 21.91 21.59 -14.98
N GLU A 100 21.81 21.54 -13.66
CA GLU A 100 20.65 22.05 -12.89
C GLU A 100 19.29 21.47 -13.32
N PHE A 101 19.26 20.26 -13.78
CA PHE A 101 18.02 19.58 -14.19
C PHE A 101 16.95 19.54 -13.08
N THR A 102 17.32 19.68 -11.82
CA THR A 102 16.42 19.78 -10.66
C THR A 102 15.38 20.87 -10.83
N SER A 103 15.76 22.03 -11.37
CA SER A 103 14.85 23.18 -11.56
C SER A 103 13.74 22.91 -12.58
N VAL A 104 13.99 21.98 -13.47
CA VAL A 104 13.06 21.58 -14.54
C VAL A 104 12.16 20.41 -14.10
N MET A 105 12.66 19.53 -13.21
CA MET A 105 11.92 18.34 -12.74
C MET A 105 10.55 18.67 -12.14
N ASP A 106 10.46 19.74 -11.37
CA ASP A 106 9.23 20.16 -10.71
C ASP A 106 8.18 20.72 -11.68
N THR A 107 8.59 21.12 -12.88
CA THR A 107 7.75 21.72 -13.92
C THR A 107 7.52 20.82 -15.13
N LEU A 108 8.17 19.65 -15.19
CA LEU A 108 8.07 18.72 -16.31
C LEU A 108 6.63 18.20 -16.48
N GLN A 109 6.08 18.42 -17.67
CA GLN A 109 4.82 17.83 -18.11
C GLN A 109 5.07 16.44 -18.72
N SER A 110 4.04 15.58 -18.74
CA SER A 110 4.13 14.19 -19.23
C SER A 110 4.71 14.08 -20.64
N ASP A 111 4.39 15.03 -21.52
CA ASP A 111 4.86 15.03 -22.90
C ASP A 111 6.39 15.23 -23.00
N ARG A 112 6.95 16.07 -22.13
CA ARG A 112 8.38 16.33 -22.07
C ARG A 112 9.17 15.16 -21.47
N ILE A 113 8.56 14.40 -20.56
CA ILE A 113 9.13 13.16 -20.01
C ILE A 113 9.29 12.12 -21.13
N ASN A 114 8.32 12.01 -22.02
CA ASN A 114 8.39 11.11 -23.18
C ASN A 114 9.56 11.45 -24.12
N VAL A 115 9.89 12.74 -24.28
CA VAL A 115 11.04 13.16 -25.10
C VAL A 115 12.34 12.62 -24.48
N LEU A 116 12.54 12.78 -23.19
CA LEU A 116 13.72 12.27 -22.49
C LEU A 116 13.83 10.74 -22.59
N GLN A 117 12.70 10.03 -22.48
CA GLN A 117 12.67 8.58 -22.64
C GLN A 117 13.06 8.17 -24.09
N ASN A 118 12.58 8.90 -25.10
CA ASN A 118 12.91 8.64 -26.48
C ASN A 118 14.40 8.89 -26.76
N ILE A 119 15.02 9.92 -26.17
CA ILE A 119 16.46 10.15 -26.27
C ILE A 119 17.24 8.99 -25.67
N ALA A 120 16.85 8.51 -24.47
CA ALA A 120 17.48 7.35 -23.83
C ALA A 120 17.37 6.07 -24.66
N GLU A 121 16.21 5.82 -25.29
CA GLU A 121 16.03 4.65 -26.17
C GLU A 121 16.90 4.73 -27.44
N LYS A 122 17.07 5.92 -27.99
CA LYS A 122 17.88 6.12 -29.21
C LYS A 122 19.36 6.06 -28.92
N SER A 123 19.82 6.44 -27.73
CA SER A 123 21.21 6.33 -27.29
C SER A 123 21.73 4.89 -27.30
N GLN A 124 20.83 3.88 -27.20
CA GLN A 124 21.24 2.47 -27.28
C GLN A 124 21.75 2.05 -28.67
N LYS A 125 21.38 2.78 -29.72
CA LYS A 125 21.71 2.44 -31.12
C LYS A 125 22.53 3.51 -31.82
N ASN A 126 22.63 4.69 -31.23
CA ASN A 126 23.30 5.86 -31.81
C ASN A 126 24.25 6.44 -30.75
N ASN A 127 25.31 7.12 -31.21
CA ASN A 127 26.29 7.72 -30.32
C ASN A 127 25.80 9.11 -29.83
N VAL A 128 24.60 9.15 -29.25
CA VAL A 128 24.02 10.34 -28.61
C VAL A 128 23.80 10.02 -27.11
N PHE A 129 24.45 10.77 -26.22
CA PHE A 129 24.38 10.54 -24.79
C PHE A 129 23.89 11.79 -24.08
N LEU A 130 22.91 11.63 -23.20
CA LEU A 130 22.36 12.71 -22.40
C LEU A 130 22.71 12.48 -20.93
N TYR A 131 23.43 13.42 -20.33
CA TYR A 131 23.76 13.44 -18.90
C TYR A 131 22.89 14.49 -18.20
N LEU A 132 21.99 14.04 -17.37
CA LEU A 132 21.14 14.88 -16.54
C LEU A 132 21.81 15.06 -15.18
N ILE A 133 22.25 16.28 -14.85
CA ILE A 133 22.90 16.59 -13.58
C ILE A 133 21.86 17.24 -12.67
N SER A 134 21.56 16.58 -11.55
CA SER A 134 20.53 17.00 -10.61
C SER A 134 21.06 17.00 -9.18
N HIS A 135 20.67 17.98 -8.39
CA HIS A 135 20.98 18.08 -6.97
C HIS A 135 20.03 17.24 -6.08
N ARG A 136 18.96 16.71 -6.66
CA ARG A 136 18.02 15.82 -5.96
C ARG A 136 18.00 14.47 -6.66
N THR A 137 18.04 13.40 -5.88
CA THR A 137 17.80 12.07 -6.43
C THR A 137 16.31 11.94 -6.76
N GLU A 138 15.99 11.28 -7.88
CA GLU A 138 14.63 11.03 -8.36
C GLU A 138 13.71 10.39 -7.31
N ARG A 139 14.29 9.65 -6.35
CA ARG A 139 13.58 8.99 -5.25
C ARG A 139 13.06 9.95 -4.17
N THR A 140 13.50 11.21 -4.16
CA THR A 140 13.08 12.20 -3.15
C THR A 140 11.99 13.15 -3.64
N SER A 141 11.69 13.20 -4.93
CA SER A 141 10.63 14.02 -5.53
C SER A 141 9.29 13.26 -5.61
N VAL A 142 8.95 12.48 -4.60
CA VAL A 142 7.66 11.77 -4.50
C VAL A 142 6.61 12.72 -3.98
N ASP A 143 6.06 13.57 -4.83
CA ASP A 143 4.76 14.16 -4.57
C ASP A 143 3.95 14.29 -5.87
N ALA A 144 2.77 13.70 -5.84
CA ALA A 144 1.62 13.81 -6.76
C ALA A 144 1.79 13.38 -8.24
N LYS A 145 2.99 13.33 -8.79
CA LYS A 145 3.26 12.93 -10.19
C LYS A 145 4.21 11.72 -10.34
N GLY A 146 4.46 11.00 -9.24
CA GLY A 146 5.52 9.97 -9.15
C GLY A 146 5.48 8.79 -10.12
N LYS A 147 4.38 8.55 -10.85
CA LYS A 147 4.32 7.46 -11.82
C LYS A 147 5.12 7.72 -13.10
N ASP A 148 5.21 8.97 -13.52
CA ASP A 148 5.85 9.31 -14.80
C ASP A 148 7.36 9.48 -14.63
N ILE A 149 7.81 10.04 -13.52
CA ILE A 149 9.25 10.20 -13.22
C ILE A 149 9.93 8.84 -12.98
N THR A 150 9.24 7.90 -12.33
CA THR A 150 9.76 6.53 -12.13
C THR A 150 10.02 5.81 -13.46
N LYS A 151 9.18 6.03 -14.46
CA LYS A 151 9.36 5.44 -15.80
C LYS A 151 10.55 6.03 -16.54
N MET A 152 10.90 7.30 -16.26
CA MET A 152 12.09 7.93 -16.83
C MET A 152 13.35 7.34 -16.20
N SER A 153 13.38 7.19 -14.86
CA SER A 153 14.54 6.66 -14.14
C SER A 153 14.92 5.24 -14.54
N ASP A 154 13.92 4.40 -14.90
CA ASP A 154 14.18 3.03 -15.36
C ASP A 154 14.98 2.93 -16.67
N ARG A 155 15.15 4.05 -17.39
CA ARG A 155 15.85 4.11 -18.68
C ARG A 155 17.18 4.84 -18.64
N TYR A 156 17.52 5.42 -17.49
CA TYR A 156 18.79 6.08 -17.25
C TYR A 156 19.59 5.33 -16.19
N ASP A 157 20.88 5.20 -16.43
CA ASP A 157 21.81 4.76 -15.39
C ASP A 157 22.00 5.89 -14.40
N SER A 158 21.66 5.66 -13.14
CA SER A 158 21.79 6.64 -12.07
C SER A 158 23.14 6.49 -11.38
N VAL A 159 23.93 7.55 -11.39
CA VAL A 159 25.18 7.63 -10.65
C VAL A 159 25.01 8.65 -9.52
N ASP A 160 24.80 8.16 -8.31
CA ASP A 160 24.76 9.01 -7.13
C ASP A 160 26.19 9.43 -6.78
N TYR A 161 26.54 10.66 -7.13
CA TYR A 161 27.77 11.27 -6.65
C TYR A 161 27.50 11.96 -5.31
N LYS A 162 27.85 11.28 -4.26
CA LYS A 162 27.90 11.87 -2.92
C LYS A 162 29.35 12.22 -2.63
N MET A 163 29.60 13.49 -2.36
CA MET A 163 30.86 13.88 -1.80
C MET A 163 31.02 13.16 -0.46
N ASP A 164 32.01 12.29 -0.34
CA ASP A 164 32.29 11.61 0.91
C ASP A 164 32.79 12.61 1.97
N GLU A 165 32.63 12.25 3.22
CA GLU A 165 33.00 13.10 4.34
C GLU A 165 34.52 13.31 4.42
N ILE A 166 35.27 12.30 4.02
CA ILE A 166 36.73 12.34 3.95
C ILE A 166 37.20 13.45 3.01
N SER A 167 36.58 13.56 1.83
CA SER A 167 36.90 14.64 0.88
C SER A 167 36.60 16.02 1.46
N THR A 168 35.49 16.17 2.22
CA THR A 168 35.17 17.42 2.91
C THR A 168 36.19 17.73 3.99
N TYR A 169 36.62 16.77 4.78
CA TYR A 169 37.63 16.97 5.83
C TYR A 169 38.98 17.32 5.22
N LEU A 170 39.35 16.74 4.08
CA LEU A 170 40.54 17.10 3.34
C LEU A 170 40.49 18.55 2.84
N ILE A 171 39.35 18.99 2.31
CA ILE A 171 39.16 20.38 1.88
C ILE A 171 39.34 21.34 3.09
N LEU A 172 38.62 21.05 4.20
CA LEU A 172 38.73 21.85 5.43
C LEU A 172 40.18 21.97 5.88
N ARG A 173 40.94 20.88 5.87
CA ARG A 173 42.35 20.85 6.29
C ARG A 173 43.29 21.64 5.36
N HIS A 174 42.98 21.70 4.07
CA HIS A 174 43.84 22.33 3.07
C HIS A 174 43.47 23.80 2.76
N THR A 175 42.42 24.33 3.37
CA THR A 175 41.96 25.71 3.12
C THR A 175 42.78 26.77 3.88
N PHE A 176 43.58 26.37 4.86
CA PHE A 176 44.41 27.31 5.60
C PHE A 176 45.89 26.84 5.67
N SER A 177 46.82 27.76 5.71
CA SER A 177 48.25 27.49 5.84
C SER A 177 48.67 27.62 7.31
N ILE A 178 49.49 26.66 7.75
CA ILE A 178 50.04 26.62 9.11
C ILE A 178 51.39 27.29 9.10
N THR A 179 51.55 28.39 9.83
CA THR A 179 52.78 29.15 9.92
C THR A 179 53.72 28.62 11.01
N ASP A 180 53.18 28.16 12.15
CA ASP A 180 53.93 27.52 13.23
C ASP A 180 53.50 26.06 13.40
N LYS A 181 54.23 25.15 12.77
CA LYS A 181 53.91 23.70 12.84
C LYS A 181 54.13 23.12 14.23
N GLY A 182 55.18 23.58 14.94
CA GLY A 182 55.49 23.07 16.26
C GLY A 182 54.45 23.45 17.34
N GLY A 183 54.03 24.70 17.34
CA GLY A 183 52.97 25.19 18.23
C GLY A 183 51.65 24.52 17.96
N LEU A 184 51.28 24.32 16.68
CA LEU A 184 50.08 23.64 16.27
C LEU A 184 50.06 22.16 16.69
N GLU A 185 51.16 21.44 16.53
CA GLU A 185 51.29 20.04 16.94
C GLU A 185 51.02 19.87 18.44
N ILE A 186 51.58 20.75 19.28
CA ILE A 186 51.34 20.72 20.74
C ILE A 186 49.90 21.06 21.08
N ALA A 187 49.33 22.10 20.48
CA ALA A 187 47.95 22.50 20.70
C ALA A 187 46.97 21.42 20.23
N SER A 188 47.18 20.90 19.04
CA SER A 188 46.40 19.80 18.47
C SER A 188 46.49 18.52 19.32
N TRP A 189 47.68 18.19 19.84
CA TRP A 189 47.82 17.05 20.71
C TRP A 189 47.05 17.23 22.02
N ASN A 190 47.14 18.40 22.66
CA ASN A 190 46.43 18.69 23.88
C ASN A 190 44.92 18.60 23.70
N LEU A 191 44.38 19.16 22.65
CA LEU A 191 42.92 19.19 22.37
C LEU A 191 42.40 17.80 21.97
N LYS A 192 43.15 17.04 21.20
CA LYS A 192 42.80 15.67 20.85
C LYS A 192 42.65 14.78 22.09
N HIS A 193 43.45 15.04 23.15
CA HIS A 193 43.34 14.30 24.40
C HIS A 193 42.30 14.88 25.37
N SER A 194 41.83 16.11 25.12
CA SER A 194 40.77 16.75 25.92
C SER A 194 39.38 16.36 25.42
N ILE A 195 39.20 16.07 24.10
CA ILE A 195 37.94 15.61 23.54
C ILE A 195 37.72 14.13 23.94
N ALA A 196 36.52 13.80 24.40
CA ALA A 196 36.18 12.42 24.75
C ALA A 196 36.38 11.47 23.53
N PRO A 197 37.09 10.37 23.66
CA PRO A 197 37.43 9.46 22.55
C PRO A 197 36.20 8.94 21.83
N GLU A 198 35.05 8.79 22.55
CA GLU A 198 33.76 8.34 22.06
C GLU A 198 33.19 9.29 21.00
N VAL A 199 33.55 10.58 21.02
CA VAL A 199 33.11 11.58 20.02
C VAL A 199 33.64 11.20 18.64
N PHE A 200 34.89 10.82 18.54
CA PHE A 200 35.50 10.43 17.28
C PHE A 200 34.90 9.13 16.72
N ASP A 201 34.68 8.15 17.60
CA ASP A 201 34.05 6.87 17.20
C ASP A 201 32.61 7.06 16.78
N TYR A 202 31.91 7.98 17.43
CA TYR A 202 30.51 8.31 17.10
C TYR A 202 30.36 9.02 15.75
N LEU A 203 31.30 9.91 15.39
CA LEU A 203 31.25 10.68 14.16
C LEU A 203 31.65 9.88 12.93
N CYS A 204 32.61 8.93 13.05
CA CYS A 204 33.04 8.10 11.92
C CYS A 204 31.90 7.20 11.43
N GLU A 205 31.66 7.19 10.12
CA GLU A 205 30.65 6.31 9.49
C GLU A 205 31.26 4.99 9.01
N SER A 206 32.48 5.02 8.53
CA SER A 206 33.14 3.85 7.94
C SER A 206 33.99 3.03 8.92
N ASN A 207 34.13 3.47 10.16
CA ASN A 207 35.12 2.93 11.12
C ASN A 207 36.56 2.81 10.53
N SER A 208 36.85 3.54 9.45
CA SER A 208 38.18 3.53 8.84
C SER A 208 39.14 4.34 9.71
N LYS A 209 40.36 3.83 9.83
CA LYS A 209 41.41 4.54 10.55
C LYS A 209 41.73 5.87 9.87
N GLU A 210 41.60 5.93 8.57
CA GLU A 210 41.89 7.10 7.74
C GLU A 210 40.88 8.23 8.02
N GLU A 211 39.58 7.94 8.08
CA GLU A 211 38.53 8.91 8.42
C GLU A 211 38.74 9.49 9.82
N LYS A 212 39.05 8.60 10.78
CA LYS A 212 39.35 9.00 12.15
C LYS A 212 40.56 9.92 12.24
N ASP A 213 41.64 9.62 11.52
CA ASP A 213 42.86 10.46 11.48
C ASP A 213 42.60 11.82 10.84
N HIS A 214 41.73 11.92 9.82
CA HIS A 214 41.34 13.19 9.23
C HIS A 214 40.53 14.08 10.19
N ILE A 215 39.53 13.54 10.85
CA ILE A 215 38.72 14.28 11.83
C ILE A 215 39.58 14.75 13.01
N GLN A 216 40.51 13.96 13.47
CA GLN A 216 41.39 14.30 14.59
C GLN A 216 42.37 15.42 14.32
N ASN A 217 42.60 15.76 13.05
CA ASN A 217 43.61 16.75 12.65
C ASN A 217 43.01 18.05 12.09
N LEU A 218 41.75 18.37 12.46
CA LEU A 218 41.04 19.55 11.99
C LEU A 218 41.17 20.78 12.92
N PHE A 219 41.96 20.69 13.99
CA PHE A 219 42.17 21.82 14.93
C PHE A 219 42.49 23.15 14.21
N PRO A 220 41.92 24.27 14.59
CA PRO A 220 41.05 24.53 15.77
C PRO A 220 39.56 24.31 15.54
N LEU A 221 39.19 23.72 14.45
CA LEU A 221 37.83 23.34 14.18
C LEU A 221 37.42 22.11 15.03
N HIS A 222 36.33 22.21 15.79
CA HIS A 222 35.84 21.07 16.55
C HIS A 222 35.34 19.93 15.62
N PRO A 223 35.65 18.66 15.89
CA PRO A 223 35.25 17.53 15.02
C PRO A 223 33.78 17.49 14.66
N TYR A 224 32.92 17.73 15.64
CA TYR A 224 31.47 17.75 15.41
C TYR A 224 31.04 18.94 14.53
N THR A 225 31.69 20.09 14.65
CA THR A 225 31.45 21.24 13.78
C THR A 225 31.84 20.94 12.33
N ALA A 226 32.95 20.27 12.10
CA ALA A 226 33.34 19.81 10.77
C ALA A 226 32.34 18.85 10.16
N PHE A 227 31.88 17.90 10.95
CA PHE A 227 30.82 16.97 10.55
C PHE A 227 29.52 17.69 10.17
N LEU A 228 29.02 18.59 11.01
CA LEU A 228 27.81 19.38 10.72
C LEU A 228 27.99 20.31 9.53
N CYS A 229 29.17 20.95 9.39
CA CYS A 229 29.49 21.81 8.25
C CYS A 229 29.43 21.04 6.92
N SER A 230 30.00 19.83 6.88
CA SER A 230 29.91 18.94 5.73
C SER A 230 28.48 18.63 5.34
N LYS A 231 27.63 18.32 6.32
CA LYS A 231 26.22 17.96 6.07
C LYS A 231 25.37 19.17 5.67
N MET A 232 25.59 20.33 6.30
CA MET A 232 24.91 21.57 5.94
C MET A 232 25.21 22.00 4.51
N ALA A 233 26.47 21.88 4.10
CA ALA A 233 26.86 22.20 2.74
C ALA A 233 26.13 21.35 1.69
N ASN A 234 25.89 20.09 1.97
CA ASN A 234 25.13 19.19 1.10
C ASN A 234 23.62 19.54 1.03
N ILE A 235 23.06 20.12 2.09
CA ILE A 235 21.64 20.47 2.18
C ILE A 235 21.33 21.82 1.54
N MET A 236 22.26 22.77 1.64
CA MET A 236 22.08 24.16 1.19
C MET A 236 22.42 24.41 -0.29
N GLY A 237 22.63 23.34 -1.08
CA GLY A 237 22.59 23.41 -2.54
C GLY A 237 23.91 23.64 -3.28
N SER A 238 25.02 23.89 -2.61
CA SER A 238 26.35 23.84 -3.26
C SER A 238 27.45 23.56 -2.24
N ALA A 239 27.67 22.29 -1.98
CA ALA A 239 28.56 21.79 -0.92
C ALA A 239 29.92 22.47 -0.84
N ASN A 240 30.65 22.55 -1.96
CA ASN A 240 31.96 23.12 -1.98
C ASN A 240 31.98 24.64 -1.75
N ARG A 241 30.99 25.37 -2.27
CA ARG A 241 30.95 26.84 -2.10
C ARG A 241 30.63 27.23 -0.65
N SER A 242 29.76 26.51 0.01
CA SER A 242 29.34 26.80 1.40
C SER A 242 30.47 26.51 2.38
N VAL A 243 31.20 25.38 2.22
CA VAL A 243 32.37 25.04 3.06
C VAL A 243 33.50 26.06 2.88
N LEU A 244 33.89 26.35 1.63
CA LEU A 244 34.92 27.32 1.32
C LEU A 244 34.56 28.75 1.74
N LYS A 245 33.27 29.14 1.60
CA LYS A 245 32.79 30.44 2.11
C LYS A 245 32.90 30.51 3.62
N PHE A 246 32.48 29.46 4.35
CA PHE A 246 32.61 29.39 5.80
C PHE A 246 34.08 29.54 6.25
N MET A 247 34.98 28.85 5.57
CA MET A 247 36.40 28.94 5.91
C MET A 247 37.01 30.32 5.67
N ASN A 248 36.55 31.06 4.67
CA ASN A 248 37.08 32.37 4.30
C ASN A 248 36.28 33.55 4.85
N ASP A 249 35.19 33.34 5.58
CA ASP A 249 34.33 34.40 6.10
C ASP A 249 34.97 35.10 7.30
N GLU A 250 35.19 36.40 7.15
CA GLU A 250 35.84 37.28 8.15
C GLU A 250 34.84 37.80 9.20
N LYS A 251 33.52 37.52 9.08
CA LYS A 251 32.52 38.02 9.99
C LYS A 251 31.99 36.98 10.96
N ASN A 252 31.58 35.81 10.43
CA ASN A 252 30.93 34.77 11.20
C ASN A 252 31.47 33.36 10.92
N GLY A 253 32.64 33.27 10.23
CA GLY A 253 33.24 32.04 9.83
C GLY A 253 34.58 31.74 10.49
N PHE A 254 35.28 30.75 9.93
CA PHE A 254 36.56 30.30 10.44
C PHE A 254 37.64 31.39 10.42
N ALA A 255 37.71 32.21 9.34
CA ALA A 255 38.68 33.32 9.29
C ALA A 255 38.45 34.33 10.41
N CYS A 256 37.19 34.64 10.73
CA CYS A 256 36.86 35.50 11.89
C CYS A 256 37.35 34.86 13.19
N PHE A 257 37.09 33.58 13.39
CA PHE A 257 37.50 32.89 14.61
C PHE A 257 39.01 32.88 14.84
N ILE A 258 39.82 32.61 13.82
CA ILE A 258 41.30 32.55 13.96
C ILE A 258 41.95 33.93 14.05
N ASN A 259 41.32 35.01 13.56
CA ASN A 259 41.80 36.37 13.67
C ASN A 259 41.51 37.01 15.04
N ASP A 260 40.65 36.42 15.84
CA ASP A 260 40.38 36.89 17.20
C ASP A 260 41.41 36.28 18.18
N SER A 261 42.31 37.13 18.67
CA SER A 261 43.35 36.73 19.62
C SER A 261 42.77 36.20 20.95
N THR A 262 41.57 36.60 21.31
CA THR A 262 40.88 36.14 22.52
C THR A 262 40.62 34.62 22.45
N ASN A 263 40.22 34.08 21.28
CA ASN A 263 39.99 32.69 21.07
C ASN A 263 41.28 31.86 21.23
N TYR A 264 42.41 32.38 20.77
CA TYR A 264 43.69 31.73 20.92
C TYR A 264 44.13 31.72 22.38
N ASP A 265 44.04 32.84 23.07
CA ASP A 265 44.42 32.96 24.47
C ASP A 265 43.63 32.06 25.39
N LEU A 266 42.32 31.87 25.11
CA LEU A 266 41.43 30.98 25.82
C LEU A 266 41.53 29.55 25.36
N LYS A 267 42.36 29.22 24.37
CA LYS A 267 42.50 27.88 23.77
C LYS A 267 41.14 27.27 23.35
N MET A 268 40.27 28.12 22.77
CA MET A 268 38.94 27.69 22.31
C MET A 268 39.04 26.98 20.99
N MET A 269 38.11 26.02 20.79
CA MET A 269 37.80 25.45 19.49
C MET A 269 36.57 26.11 18.90
N LEU A 270 36.51 26.12 17.56
CA LEU A 270 35.35 26.57 16.84
C LEU A 270 34.26 25.50 16.90
N THR A 271 33.25 25.74 17.72
CA THR A 271 32.10 24.85 17.96
C THR A 271 30.93 25.16 17.04
N ALA A 272 29.88 24.30 17.03
CA ALA A 272 28.81 24.36 16.03
C ALA A 272 27.89 25.59 16.12
N ASP A 273 27.92 26.38 17.20
CA ASP A 273 27.23 27.66 17.32
C ASP A 273 27.63 28.67 16.25
N TRP A 274 28.90 28.63 15.78
CA TRP A 274 29.37 29.44 14.66
C TRP A 274 28.71 29.12 13.33
N LEU A 275 28.26 27.86 13.14
CA LEU A 275 27.52 27.50 11.95
C LEU A 275 26.13 28.15 11.93
N TRP A 276 25.47 28.33 13.09
CA TRP A 276 24.23 29.06 13.18
C TRP A 276 24.42 30.52 12.71
N ASP A 277 25.43 31.18 13.21
CA ASP A 277 25.69 32.59 12.86
C ASP A 277 26.07 32.75 11.37
N PHE A 278 26.86 31.84 10.83
CA PHE A 278 27.24 31.85 9.41
C PHE A 278 26.04 31.61 8.48
N PHE A 279 25.22 30.61 8.76
CA PHE A 279 24.06 30.23 7.93
C PHE A 279 22.79 31.00 8.30
N TYR A 280 22.84 31.99 9.17
CA TYR A 280 21.69 32.72 9.65
C TYR A 280 20.89 33.36 8.51
N SER A 281 21.54 33.96 7.51
CA SER A 281 20.90 34.58 6.35
C SER A 281 20.13 33.55 5.51
N GLU A 282 20.70 32.39 5.28
CA GLU A 282 20.06 31.32 4.54
C GLU A 282 18.86 30.73 5.28
N PHE A 283 18.92 30.70 6.61
CA PHE A 283 17.78 30.28 7.43
C PHE A 283 16.65 31.32 7.42
N VAL A 284 16.97 32.61 7.31
CA VAL A 284 15.97 33.68 7.17
C VAL A 284 15.23 33.57 5.85
N ASP A 285 15.93 33.25 4.77
CA ASP A 285 15.38 33.12 3.43
C ASP A 285 14.61 31.79 3.22
N ASP A 286 14.75 30.83 4.13
CA ASP A 286 14.09 29.51 4.04
C ASP A 286 12.77 29.48 4.83
N PRO A 287 11.59 29.37 4.16
CA PRO A 287 10.30 29.31 4.84
C PRO A 287 10.18 28.17 5.87
N LEU A 288 10.91 27.05 5.67
CA LEU A 288 10.91 25.95 6.63
C LEU A 288 11.62 26.30 7.94
N CYS A 289 12.52 27.26 7.93
CA CYS A 289 13.29 27.70 9.08
C CYS A 289 12.69 28.93 9.79
N ALA A 290 11.62 29.53 9.27
CA ALA A 290 11.02 30.76 9.79
C ALA A 290 10.66 30.66 11.29
N ALA A 291 10.14 29.51 11.73
CA ALA A 291 9.81 29.29 13.14
C ALA A 291 11.05 29.40 14.05
N PHE A 292 12.17 28.83 13.65
CA PHE A 292 13.43 28.84 14.40
C PHE A 292 14.03 30.24 14.48
N ILE A 293 13.96 31.00 13.38
CA ILE A 293 14.38 32.39 13.32
C ILE A 293 13.53 33.25 14.25
N ASN A 294 12.23 33.10 14.25
CA ASN A 294 11.33 33.82 15.14
C ASN A 294 11.62 33.53 16.62
N VAL A 295 11.83 32.27 16.99
CA VAL A 295 12.15 31.83 18.35
C VAL A 295 13.52 32.39 18.77
N TYR A 296 14.52 32.35 17.86
CA TYR A 296 15.82 32.95 18.11
C TYR A 296 15.68 34.45 18.39
N ASN A 297 15.06 35.20 17.50
CA ASN A 297 14.92 36.64 17.62
C ASN A 297 14.12 37.07 18.85
N SER A 298 13.12 36.30 19.26
CA SER A 298 12.28 36.57 20.43
C SER A 298 12.98 36.26 21.76
N ASN A 299 13.96 35.35 21.77
CA ASN A 299 14.56 34.86 23.04
C ASN A 299 16.05 35.13 23.17
N LYS A 300 16.77 35.52 22.10
CA LYS A 300 18.23 35.70 22.12
C LYS A 300 18.70 36.64 23.25
N ASP A 301 18.00 37.77 23.46
CA ASP A 301 18.38 38.76 24.46
C ASP A 301 18.16 38.21 25.90
N LYS A 302 17.06 37.47 26.12
CA LYS A 302 16.78 36.81 27.40
C LYS A 302 17.81 35.71 27.71
N VAL A 303 18.15 34.91 26.71
CA VAL A 303 19.15 33.85 26.84
C VAL A 303 20.55 34.42 27.07
N ASN A 304 20.91 35.49 26.33
CA ASN A 304 22.21 36.13 26.45
C ASN A 304 22.42 36.82 27.83
N GLN A 305 21.34 37.27 28.50
CA GLN A 305 21.41 37.79 29.87
C GLN A 305 21.85 36.73 30.89
N MET A 306 21.65 35.43 30.61
CA MET A 306 22.14 34.33 31.45
C MET A 306 23.62 34.04 31.21
N GLY A 307 24.17 34.48 30.11
CA GLY A 307 25.59 34.37 29.73
C GLY A 307 25.77 33.83 28.31
N ASP A 308 26.92 34.11 27.77
CA ASP A 308 27.29 33.69 26.40
C ASP A 308 27.19 32.16 26.19
N ASP A 309 27.55 31.36 27.17
CA ASP A 309 27.47 29.89 27.11
C ASP A 309 26.04 29.41 26.87
N TYR A 310 25.03 30.06 27.45
CA TYR A 310 23.60 29.77 27.24
C TYR A 310 23.19 30.07 25.80
N LEU A 311 23.65 31.21 25.25
CA LEU A 311 23.32 31.59 23.89
C LEU A 311 23.96 30.63 22.87
N ARG A 312 25.18 30.19 23.10
CA ARG A 312 25.90 29.23 22.24
C ARG A 312 25.17 27.88 22.19
N VAL A 313 24.77 27.31 23.33
CA VAL A 313 24.00 26.06 23.39
C VAL A 313 22.63 26.23 22.75
N PHE A 314 21.96 27.36 22.96
CA PHE A 314 20.69 27.64 22.32
C PHE A 314 20.78 27.69 20.79
N LYS A 315 21.81 28.35 20.23
CA LYS A 315 22.10 28.38 18.78
C LYS A 315 22.26 26.97 18.23
N VAL A 316 22.98 26.11 18.94
CA VAL A 316 23.18 24.70 18.50
C VAL A 316 21.88 23.90 18.54
N ILE A 317 21.05 24.08 19.55
CA ILE A 317 19.71 23.45 19.58
C ILE A 317 18.87 23.87 18.37
N LEU A 318 18.87 25.16 18.03
CA LEU A 318 18.19 25.68 16.87
C LEU A 318 18.73 25.11 15.56
N LEU A 319 20.07 25.08 15.44
CA LEU A 319 20.77 24.50 14.29
C LEU A 319 20.38 23.03 14.05
N LEU A 320 20.43 22.21 15.10
CA LEU A 320 20.10 20.79 15.00
C LEU A 320 18.61 20.57 14.66
N ASN A 321 17.71 21.37 15.21
CA ASN A 321 16.30 21.34 14.85
C ASN A 321 16.07 21.75 13.38
N ALA A 322 16.74 22.79 12.91
CA ALA A 322 16.65 23.24 11.51
C ALA A 322 17.19 22.16 10.54
N LEU A 323 18.28 21.49 10.90
CA LEU A 323 18.80 20.35 10.16
C LEU A 323 17.80 19.17 10.14
N GLY A 324 17.22 18.82 11.29
CA GLY A 324 16.24 17.75 11.41
C GLY A 324 14.99 17.97 10.55
N MET A 325 14.55 19.22 10.36
CA MET A 325 13.44 19.56 9.47
C MET A 325 13.74 19.29 7.99
N LYS A 326 14.99 19.45 7.57
CA LYS A 326 15.39 19.24 6.17
C LYS A 326 15.65 17.77 5.85
N PHE A 327 15.96 16.95 6.84
CA PHE A 327 16.05 15.50 6.67
C PHE A 327 14.68 14.87 6.91
N LYS A 328 14.26 13.92 6.06
CA LYS A 328 13.05 13.10 6.31
C LYS A 328 13.28 12.16 7.49
N GLY A 329 13.20 12.67 8.68
CA GLY A 329 13.58 12.03 9.94
C GLY A 329 14.85 12.65 10.52
N THR A 330 14.98 12.65 11.84
CA THR A 330 16.18 13.13 12.52
C THR A 330 17.15 11.96 12.68
N PRO A 331 18.20 11.81 11.84
CA PRO A 331 19.24 10.83 12.11
C PRO A 331 19.83 11.03 13.50
N GLU A 332 20.25 9.97 14.17
CA GLU A 332 20.71 10.01 15.57
C GLU A 332 21.76 11.12 15.82
N LYS A 333 22.69 11.30 14.89
CA LYS A 333 23.79 12.30 15.01
C LYS A 333 23.33 13.76 14.85
N TYR A 334 22.09 14.04 14.46
CA TYR A 334 21.52 15.40 14.34
C TYR A 334 20.45 15.69 15.36
N ALA A 335 20.14 14.71 16.20
CA ALA A 335 19.14 14.89 17.26
C ALA A 335 19.62 15.89 18.31
N PRO A 336 18.86 16.94 18.64
CA PRO A 336 19.21 17.89 19.67
C PRO A 336 18.96 17.29 21.08
N ASN A 337 19.71 16.27 21.44
CA ASN A 337 19.62 15.58 22.72
C ASN A 337 20.87 15.84 23.60
N ASP A 338 20.78 15.48 24.87
CA ASP A 338 21.87 15.68 25.84
C ASP A 338 23.21 15.11 25.36
N LYS A 339 23.20 13.89 24.80
CA LYS A 339 24.39 13.22 24.29
C LYS A 339 25.09 14.03 23.20
N ASN A 340 24.34 14.44 22.19
CA ASN A 340 24.90 15.18 21.05
C ASN A 340 25.37 16.57 21.45
N LEU A 341 24.61 17.26 22.33
CA LEU A 341 25.00 18.56 22.84
C LEU A 341 26.27 18.47 23.68
N CYS A 342 26.42 17.49 24.56
CA CYS A 342 27.67 17.22 25.26
C CYS A 342 28.83 16.91 24.30
N TYR A 343 28.58 16.15 23.25
CA TYR A 343 29.64 15.84 22.26
C TYR A 343 30.04 17.03 21.42
N ILE A 344 29.12 17.91 21.05
CA ILE A 344 29.39 19.15 20.28
C ILE A 344 30.24 20.13 21.08
N PHE A 345 30.08 20.16 22.40
CA PHE A 345 30.82 21.04 23.30
C PHE A 345 31.88 20.28 24.12
N SER A 346 32.26 19.08 23.70
CA SER A 346 33.31 18.31 24.40
C SER A 346 34.65 19.09 24.33
N ALA A 347 35.33 19.18 25.48
CA ALA A 347 36.51 20.00 25.69
C ALA A 347 36.28 21.53 25.58
N ASP A 348 35.04 22.01 25.52
CA ASP A 348 34.64 23.40 25.61
C ASP A 348 34.19 23.75 27.04
N ARG A 349 34.28 25.02 27.41
CA ARG A 349 33.86 25.54 28.73
C ARG A 349 32.37 25.31 29.02
N CYS A 350 31.53 25.08 27.99
CA CYS A 350 30.11 24.78 28.15
C CYS A 350 29.88 23.36 28.66
N GLU A 351 30.86 22.44 28.50
CA GLU A 351 30.68 21.01 28.85
C GLU A 351 30.33 20.84 30.33
N GLU A 352 31.06 21.51 31.23
CA GLU A 352 30.86 21.39 32.68
C GLU A 352 29.53 22.01 33.16
N LYS A 353 28.95 22.95 32.38
CA LYS A 353 27.71 23.65 32.71
C LYS A 353 26.51 23.12 31.93
N MET A 354 26.71 22.16 31.02
CA MET A 354 25.72 21.76 30.04
C MET A 354 24.37 21.43 30.68
N GLN A 355 24.34 20.59 31.70
CA GLN A 355 23.10 20.20 32.36
C GLN A 355 22.32 21.39 32.90
N GLY A 356 22.98 22.34 33.58
CA GLY A 356 22.36 23.53 34.14
C GLY A 356 21.82 24.47 33.03
N ILE A 357 22.50 24.56 31.89
CA ILE A 357 22.03 25.33 30.72
C ILE A 357 20.77 24.71 30.14
N LEU A 358 20.79 23.38 29.94
CA LEU A 358 19.68 22.66 29.35
C LEU A 358 18.43 22.66 30.24
N ASP A 359 18.61 22.45 31.55
CA ASP A 359 17.52 22.52 32.54
C ASP A 359 16.90 23.94 32.56
N TRP A 360 17.70 24.99 32.54
CA TRP A 360 17.19 26.36 32.49
C TRP A 360 16.42 26.67 31.19
N LEU A 361 16.91 26.19 30.03
CA LEU A 361 16.24 26.39 28.73
C LEU A 361 14.87 25.66 28.68
N ASP A 362 14.76 24.49 29.30
CA ASP A 362 13.54 23.73 29.43
C ASP A 362 12.56 24.40 30.43
N GLU A 363 13.03 24.77 31.66
CA GLU A 363 12.26 25.46 32.66
C GLU A 363 11.76 26.83 32.21
N SER A 364 12.54 27.51 31.38
CA SER A 364 12.12 28.81 30.80
C SER A 364 11.11 28.69 29.65
N HIS A 365 10.76 27.45 29.25
CA HIS A 365 9.85 27.12 28.14
C HIS A 365 10.31 27.66 26.77
N ILE A 366 11.60 27.93 26.61
CA ILE A 366 12.20 28.30 25.31
C ILE A 366 12.34 27.07 24.42
N VAL A 367 12.73 25.97 25.02
CA VAL A 367 12.74 24.64 24.42
C VAL A 367 11.94 23.68 25.32
N ALA A 368 11.55 22.56 24.77
CA ALA A 368 10.90 21.50 25.53
C ALA A 368 11.49 20.13 25.15
N ARG A 369 11.74 19.27 26.12
CA ARG A 369 12.18 17.90 25.86
C ARG A 369 11.02 17.06 25.32
N ASP A 370 11.24 16.38 24.23
CA ASP A 370 10.30 15.36 23.75
C ASP A 370 10.57 13.98 24.39
N ILE A 371 9.75 13.01 24.03
CA ILE A 371 9.85 11.61 24.54
C ILE A 371 11.16 10.89 24.20
N LEU A 372 11.89 11.40 23.22
CA LEU A 372 13.19 10.85 22.83
C LEU A 372 14.34 11.56 23.56
N GLY A 373 14.00 12.50 24.46
CA GLY A 373 14.97 13.36 25.13
C GLY A 373 15.55 14.44 24.22
N GLU A 374 14.91 14.73 23.07
CA GLU A 374 15.32 15.76 22.14
C GLU A 374 14.71 17.11 22.51
N PHE A 375 15.49 18.17 22.44
CA PHE A 375 15.04 19.54 22.69
C PHE A 375 14.32 20.10 21.47
N LYS A 376 13.01 20.25 21.58
CA LYS A 376 12.17 20.86 20.56
C LYS A 376 11.83 22.30 20.93
N ILE A 377 11.67 23.12 19.92
CA ILE A 377 11.41 24.54 20.10
C ILE A 377 9.93 24.76 20.40
N SER A 378 9.65 25.49 21.46
CA SER A 378 8.30 25.94 21.81
C SER A 378 7.96 27.21 21.04
N VAL A 379 7.18 27.10 19.99
CA VAL A 379 6.68 28.26 19.23
C VAL A 379 5.42 28.77 19.92
N SER A 380 5.53 29.68 20.86
CA SER A 380 4.39 30.30 21.54
C SER A 380 4.12 31.71 21.03
N THR A 381 3.55 31.82 19.83
CA THR A 381 3.04 33.12 19.31
C THR A 381 1.56 33.33 19.58
N TYR A 382 0.90 32.44 20.36
CA TYR A 382 -0.54 32.42 20.54
C TYR A 382 -1.02 32.99 21.90
N ASN A 383 -2.22 33.55 21.91
CA ASN A 383 -2.91 33.88 23.12
C ASN A 383 -3.06 32.65 24.03
N ASN A 384 -2.44 32.68 25.19
CA ASN A 384 -2.43 31.55 26.13
C ASN A 384 -3.82 31.01 26.51
N ALA A 385 -4.84 31.90 26.57
CA ALA A 385 -6.21 31.51 26.85
C ALA A 385 -6.85 30.70 25.70
N GLU A 386 -6.62 31.14 24.46
CA GLU A 386 -7.11 30.46 23.25
C GLU A 386 -6.44 29.08 23.09
N LEU A 387 -5.12 29.03 23.23
CA LEU A 387 -4.36 27.79 23.17
C LEU A 387 -4.77 26.80 24.27
N THR A 388 -5.01 27.27 25.50
CA THR A 388 -5.47 26.43 26.60
C THR A 388 -6.85 25.84 26.35
N LYS A 389 -7.77 26.64 25.80
CA LYS A 389 -9.11 26.18 25.39
C LYS A 389 -9.00 25.12 24.30
N GLU A 390 -8.18 25.36 23.28
CA GLU A 390 -7.97 24.41 22.18
C GLU A 390 -7.32 23.11 22.65
N LYS A 391 -6.33 23.18 23.53
CA LYS A 391 -5.73 21.99 24.18
C LYS A 391 -6.77 21.12 24.88
N MET A 392 -7.74 21.72 25.58
CA MET A 392 -8.82 20.96 26.23
C MET A 392 -9.70 20.25 25.18
N GLN A 393 -10.02 20.89 24.07
CA GLN A 393 -10.82 20.30 23.00
C GLN A 393 -10.07 19.16 22.29
N VAL A 394 -8.80 19.38 21.97
CA VAL A 394 -7.92 18.38 21.36
C VAL A 394 -7.73 17.19 22.30
N ALA A 395 -7.54 17.42 23.61
CA ALA A 395 -7.42 16.34 24.60
C ALA A 395 -8.66 15.45 24.68
N VAL A 396 -9.86 16.02 24.53
CA VAL A 396 -11.12 15.25 24.43
C VAL A 396 -11.16 14.41 23.16
N SER A 397 -10.70 14.95 22.05
CA SER A 397 -10.69 14.27 20.75
C SER A 397 -9.68 13.13 20.70
N PHE A 398 -8.53 13.29 21.36
CA PHE A 398 -7.42 12.32 21.39
C PHE A 398 -7.20 11.75 22.80
N LYS A 399 -8.28 11.30 23.40
CA LYS A 399 -8.29 10.79 24.79
C LYS A 399 -7.58 9.44 24.99
N ASP A 400 -7.48 8.64 23.94
CA ASP A 400 -7.01 7.26 23.97
C ASP A 400 -6.03 6.95 22.83
N ALA A 401 -5.30 5.86 22.94
CA ALA A 401 -4.26 5.46 22.00
C ALA A 401 -4.75 5.31 20.55
N VAL A 402 -5.95 4.75 20.35
CA VAL A 402 -6.51 4.54 19.00
C VAL A 402 -6.95 5.85 18.37
N SER A 403 -7.42 6.82 19.15
CA SER A 403 -7.77 8.14 18.63
C SER A 403 -6.53 8.87 18.09
N ILE A 404 -5.39 8.73 18.76
CA ILE A 404 -4.10 9.26 18.31
C ILE A 404 -3.64 8.56 17.03
N LEU A 405 -3.73 7.23 16.96
CA LEU A 405 -3.42 6.46 15.73
C LEU A 405 -4.27 6.88 14.52
N LYS A 406 -5.48 7.34 14.77
CA LYS A 406 -6.39 7.82 13.72
C LYS A 406 -6.13 9.26 13.26
N TYR A 407 -5.25 9.97 13.91
CA TYR A 407 -4.91 11.35 13.57
C TYR A 407 -4.52 11.50 12.09
N ASN A 408 -3.79 10.51 11.57
CA ASN A 408 -3.51 10.41 10.15
C ASN A 408 -4.00 9.05 9.64
N ASP A 409 -4.94 9.05 8.68
CA ASP A 409 -5.46 7.83 8.05
C ASP A 409 -4.36 6.93 7.45
N ALA A 410 -3.24 7.54 7.04
CA ALA A 410 -2.07 6.81 6.55
C ALA A 410 -1.48 5.90 7.62
N SER A 411 -1.37 6.35 8.87
CA SER A 411 -0.84 5.55 9.98
C SER A 411 -1.70 4.31 10.25
N LYS A 412 -3.02 4.44 10.22
CA LYS A 412 -3.95 3.31 10.37
C LYS A 412 -3.80 2.31 9.21
N LYS A 413 -3.72 2.80 7.98
CA LYS A 413 -3.52 1.95 6.80
C LYS A 413 -2.21 1.20 6.85
N GLU A 414 -1.15 1.82 7.32
CA GLU A 414 0.17 1.19 7.42
C GLU A 414 0.23 0.11 8.49
N ILE A 415 -0.36 0.32 9.67
CA ILE A 415 -0.47 -0.72 10.70
C ILE A 415 -1.33 -1.88 10.18
N SER A 416 -2.44 -1.58 9.52
CA SER A 416 -3.26 -2.63 8.89
C SER A 416 -2.50 -3.42 7.84
N LYS A 417 -1.56 -2.81 7.12
CA LYS A 417 -0.71 -3.50 6.14
C LYS A 417 0.19 -4.56 6.76
N ILE A 418 0.57 -4.45 8.03
CA ILE A 418 1.32 -5.51 8.74
C ILE A 418 0.57 -6.83 8.67
N PHE A 419 -0.77 -6.80 8.63
CA PHE A 419 -1.64 -7.97 8.53
C PHE A 419 -2.08 -8.28 7.09
N LEU A 420 -1.86 -7.36 6.15
CA LEU A 420 -2.25 -7.49 4.74
C LEU A 420 -1.05 -7.71 3.81
N VAL A 421 0.16 -7.47 4.29
CA VAL A 421 1.39 -7.59 3.49
C VAL A 421 1.83 -9.05 3.46
N GLY A 422 1.25 -9.77 2.59
CA GLY A 422 1.70 -11.05 2.14
C GLY A 422 0.69 -11.53 1.14
N GLU A 423 1.10 -11.69 -0.08
CA GLU A 423 0.34 -12.38 -1.13
C GLU A 423 -0.11 -13.78 -0.69
N THR A 424 0.13 -14.13 0.57
CA THR A 424 -0.06 -15.44 1.17
C THR A 424 -1.16 -15.52 2.23
N LEU A 425 -1.84 -14.43 2.58
CA LEU A 425 -3.05 -14.51 3.40
C LEU A 425 -4.17 -15.10 2.56
N MET A 426 -4.42 -16.37 2.76
CA MET A 426 -5.55 -17.03 2.13
C MET A 426 -6.88 -16.57 2.71
N ARG A 427 -6.89 -16.16 3.96
CA ARG A 427 -8.08 -15.71 4.70
C ARG A 427 -8.01 -14.23 5.03
N LYS A 428 -9.12 -13.51 4.85
CA LYS A 428 -9.20 -12.09 5.19
C LYS A 428 -9.00 -11.87 6.69
N CYS A 429 -8.23 -10.84 7.00
CA CYS A 429 -8.04 -10.33 8.34
C CYS A 429 -8.25 -8.81 8.30
N GLU A 430 -9.18 -8.31 9.09
CA GLU A 430 -9.39 -6.89 9.31
C GLU A 430 -9.12 -6.58 10.79
N PRO A 431 -7.86 -6.28 11.17
CA PRO A 431 -7.53 -6.06 12.56
C PRO A 431 -8.36 -4.94 13.16
N GLN A 432 -8.92 -5.15 14.32
CA GLN A 432 -9.64 -4.15 15.08
C GLN A 432 -8.74 -3.51 16.11
N PHE A 433 -8.78 -2.19 16.17
CA PHE A 433 -7.92 -1.40 17.04
C PHE A 433 -8.71 -1.01 18.29
N TYR A 434 -8.14 -1.31 19.44
CA TYR A 434 -8.68 -1.03 20.76
C TYR A 434 -7.65 -0.29 21.61
N SER A 435 -8.13 0.57 22.50
CA SER A 435 -7.29 1.26 23.47
C SER A 435 -7.41 0.59 24.84
N CYS A 436 -6.27 0.45 25.51
CA CYS A 436 -6.23 -0.05 26.89
C CYS A 436 -6.96 0.88 27.87
N GLU A 437 -7.17 2.12 27.51
CA GLU A 437 -7.92 3.13 28.27
C GLU A 437 -9.45 3.00 28.12
N GLU A 438 -9.95 2.17 27.16
CA GLU A 438 -11.39 1.97 26.97
C GLU A 438 -11.99 1.13 28.13
N SER A 439 -13.27 1.38 28.43
CA SER A 439 -13.97 0.56 29.44
C SER A 439 -14.26 -0.85 28.91
N GLU A 440 -14.24 -1.83 29.80
CA GLU A 440 -14.51 -3.24 29.47
C GLU A 440 -15.85 -3.46 28.75
N ALA A 441 -16.89 -2.75 29.18
CA ALA A 441 -18.21 -2.87 28.55
C ALA A 441 -18.22 -2.47 27.07
N VAL A 442 -17.47 -1.41 26.74
CA VAL A 442 -17.30 -0.95 25.37
C VAL A 442 -16.49 -1.96 24.55
N LEU A 443 -15.39 -2.46 25.12
CA LEU A 443 -14.56 -3.48 24.46
C LEU A 443 -15.36 -4.75 24.17
N ARG A 444 -16.11 -5.29 25.17
CA ARG A 444 -16.95 -6.47 24.97
C ARG A 444 -18.03 -6.27 23.90
N SER A 445 -18.69 -5.12 23.91
CA SER A 445 -19.71 -4.81 22.92
C SER A 445 -19.13 -4.77 21.50
N ARG A 446 -17.96 -4.13 21.33
CA ARG A 446 -17.28 -4.03 20.02
C ARG A 446 -16.76 -5.40 19.56
N LEU A 447 -16.20 -6.21 20.46
CA LEU A 447 -15.75 -7.57 20.16
C LEU A 447 -16.89 -8.48 19.73
N LYS A 448 -18.02 -8.47 20.47
CA LYS A 448 -19.23 -9.25 20.12
C LYS A 448 -19.74 -8.88 18.71
N LYS A 449 -19.80 -7.59 18.42
CA LYS A 449 -20.21 -7.11 17.11
C LYS A 449 -19.24 -7.60 16.02
N TYR A 450 -17.95 -7.41 16.20
CA TYR A 450 -16.92 -7.79 15.24
C TYR A 450 -16.92 -9.28 14.93
N THR A 451 -16.98 -10.14 15.95
CA THR A 451 -16.99 -11.61 15.78
C THR A 451 -18.28 -12.12 15.14
N SER A 452 -19.40 -11.46 15.38
CA SER A 452 -20.70 -11.85 14.79
C SER A 452 -20.85 -11.44 13.33
N GLU A 453 -20.32 -10.28 12.94
CA GLU A 453 -20.50 -9.74 11.57
C GLU A 453 -19.62 -10.45 10.54
N LYS A 454 -18.45 -10.94 10.94
CA LYS A 454 -17.45 -11.51 10.02
C LYS A 454 -16.89 -12.86 10.51
N PRO A 455 -17.76 -13.89 10.66
CA PRO A 455 -17.39 -15.13 11.34
C PRO A 455 -16.36 -15.99 10.59
N ASN A 456 -16.09 -15.71 9.32
CA ASN A 456 -15.08 -16.41 8.50
C ASN A 456 -13.76 -15.64 8.34
N PHE A 457 -13.62 -14.50 9.00
CA PHE A 457 -12.37 -13.74 9.01
C PHE A 457 -11.47 -14.21 10.14
N LEU A 458 -10.18 -13.93 9.99
CA LEU A 458 -9.26 -13.97 11.13
C LEU A 458 -9.55 -12.79 12.03
N HIS A 459 -10.05 -13.06 13.24
CA HIS A 459 -10.35 -12.03 14.21
C HIS A 459 -9.08 -11.70 15.00
N VAL A 460 -8.60 -10.48 14.80
CA VAL A 460 -7.43 -9.93 15.48
C VAL A 460 -7.81 -8.64 16.18
N ALA A 461 -7.61 -8.59 17.47
CA ALA A 461 -7.77 -7.41 18.30
C ALA A 461 -6.39 -6.87 18.67
N LEU A 462 -6.06 -5.68 18.17
CA LEU A 462 -4.84 -4.97 18.51
C LEU A 462 -5.13 -3.97 19.63
N LEU A 463 -4.45 -4.12 20.77
CA LEU A 463 -4.61 -3.28 21.93
C LEU A 463 -3.42 -2.33 22.06
N PHE A 464 -3.68 -1.04 22.00
CA PHE A 464 -2.68 0.00 22.11
C PHE A 464 -2.89 0.77 23.42
N ALA A 465 -1.79 1.22 24.03
CA ALA A 465 -1.81 1.98 25.27
C ALA A 465 -1.04 3.28 25.15
N ILE A 466 -1.48 4.28 25.90
CA ILE A 466 -0.73 5.54 26.07
C ILE A 466 0.31 5.35 27.18
N ALA A 467 -0.08 4.73 28.30
CA ALA A 467 0.78 4.57 29.45
C ALA A 467 1.04 3.10 29.79
N ASP A 468 2.18 2.83 30.44
CA ASP A 468 2.53 1.49 30.89
C ASP A 468 1.52 0.95 31.90
N GLU A 469 1.00 1.79 32.80
CA GLU A 469 0.00 1.40 33.80
C GLU A 469 -1.30 0.92 33.13
N ALA A 470 -1.77 1.61 32.08
CA ALA A 470 -2.97 1.21 31.35
C ALA A 470 -2.75 -0.12 30.62
N ARG A 471 -1.57 -0.30 30.03
CA ARG A 471 -1.17 -1.55 29.39
C ARG A 471 -1.16 -2.69 30.41
N ASP A 472 -0.50 -2.52 31.54
CA ASP A 472 -0.33 -3.57 32.55
C ASP A 472 -1.67 -3.95 33.22
N MET A 473 -2.55 -2.98 33.44
CA MET A 473 -3.92 -3.24 33.90
C MET A 473 -4.72 -4.04 32.87
N MET A 474 -4.60 -3.69 31.59
CA MET A 474 -5.29 -4.41 30.51
C MET A 474 -4.72 -5.80 30.32
N GLU A 475 -3.43 -6.02 30.50
CA GLU A 475 -2.76 -7.31 30.35
C GLU A 475 -3.41 -8.40 31.22
N ASN A 476 -3.76 -8.08 32.46
CA ASN A 476 -4.46 -9.01 33.37
C ASN A 476 -5.87 -9.37 32.88
N ARG A 477 -6.53 -8.44 32.21
CA ARG A 477 -7.92 -8.61 31.71
C ARG A 477 -7.99 -9.26 30.33
N VAL A 478 -6.99 -9.05 29.49
CA VAL A 478 -6.95 -9.64 28.14
C VAL A 478 -6.92 -11.16 28.17
N LYS A 479 -6.33 -11.74 29.23
CA LYS A 479 -6.39 -13.19 29.43
C LYS A 479 -7.83 -13.68 29.54
N GLU A 480 -8.66 -13.04 30.37
CA GLU A 480 -10.09 -13.37 30.52
C GLU A 480 -10.87 -13.12 29.24
N PHE A 481 -10.59 -12.00 28.52
CA PHE A 481 -11.21 -11.76 27.20
C PHE A 481 -10.85 -12.84 26.18
N SER A 482 -9.63 -13.35 26.19
CA SER A 482 -9.23 -14.42 25.28
C SER A 482 -9.88 -15.77 25.57
N GLU A 483 -10.34 -15.99 26.80
CA GLU A 483 -11.19 -17.14 27.18
C GLU A 483 -12.66 -16.90 26.75
N GLU A 484 -13.19 -15.68 26.94
CA GLU A 484 -14.55 -15.31 26.54
C GLU A 484 -14.73 -15.29 25.01
N PHE A 485 -13.69 -14.89 24.27
CA PHE A 485 -13.68 -14.80 22.81
C PHE A 485 -12.63 -15.75 22.20
N PRO A 486 -12.85 -17.07 22.26
CA PRO A 486 -11.84 -18.08 21.89
C PRO A 486 -11.47 -18.08 20.43
N ASP A 487 -12.25 -17.41 19.57
CA ASP A 487 -12.01 -17.27 18.13
C ASP A 487 -11.28 -15.95 17.78
N THR A 488 -10.82 -15.20 18.79
CA THR A 488 -10.13 -13.91 18.60
C THR A 488 -8.71 -13.97 19.15
N LEU A 489 -7.76 -13.50 18.35
CA LEU A 489 -6.38 -13.28 18.79
C LEU A 489 -6.24 -11.88 19.35
N PHE A 490 -5.77 -11.75 20.56
CA PHE A 490 -5.47 -10.47 21.19
C PHE A 490 -3.98 -10.22 21.13
N ILE A 491 -3.57 -9.09 20.59
CA ILE A 491 -2.17 -8.73 20.41
C ILE A 491 -1.95 -7.37 21.04
N MET A 492 -0.98 -7.31 21.91
CA MET A 492 -0.60 -6.11 22.66
C MET A 492 0.88 -5.81 22.41
N PRO A 493 1.22 -4.77 21.62
CA PRO A 493 2.59 -4.30 21.50
C PRO A 493 3.15 -3.88 22.87
N SER A 494 4.44 -4.14 23.10
CA SER A 494 5.12 -3.70 24.32
C SER A 494 5.33 -2.18 24.39
N GLU A 495 5.36 -1.52 23.23
CA GLU A 495 5.63 -0.10 23.11
C GLU A 495 4.37 0.75 23.31
N VAL A 496 4.39 1.64 24.29
CA VAL A 496 3.32 2.61 24.57
C VAL A 496 3.59 3.96 23.89
N PHE A 497 2.56 4.80 23.75
CA PHE A 497 2.73 6.16 23.22
C PHE A 497 3.45 7.09 24.19
N THR A 498 3.24 6.95 25.45
CA THR A 498 3.60 7.69 26.65
C THR A 498 2.75 8.94 26.93
N GLU A 499 2.48 9.25 28.19
CA GLU A 499 1.73 10.46 28.57
C GLU A 499 2.48 11.73 28.18
N SER A 500 3.80 11.73 28.24
CA SER A 500 4.61 12.87 27.78
C SER A 500 4.42 13.12 26.27
N ALA A 501 4.49 12.07 25.44
CA ALA A 501 4.22 12.20 24.00
C ALA A 501 2.83 12.69 23.71
N LYS A 502 1.83 12.22 24.47
CA LYS A 502 0.45 12.67 24.33
C LYS A 502 0.31 14.17 24.61
N ASN A 503 0.94 14.65 25.68
CA ASN A 503 0.89 16.05 26.04
C ASN A 503 1.53 16.93 24.95
N HIS A 504 2.69 16.53 24.41
CA HIS A 504 3.32 17.23 23.30
C HIS A 504 2.49 17.17 22.02
N PHE A 505 1.95 16.00 21.69
CA PHE A 505 1.06 15.81 20.55
C PHE A 505 -0.18 16.73 20.65
N ILE A 506 -0.87 16.73 21.80
CA ILE A 506 -2.04 17.58 22.03
C ILE A 506 -1.67 19.06 21.89
N ASN A 507 -0.52 19.46 22.45
CA ASN A 507 -0.04 20.84 22.36
C ASN A 507 0.21 21.24 20.90
N THR A 508 0.89 20.39 20.12
CA THR A 508 1.24 20.64 18.73
C THR A 508 -0.01 20.71 17.84
N VAL A 509 -0.97 19.78 18.05
CA VAL A 509 -2.25 19.80 17.31
C VAL A 509 -3.07 21.03 17.67
N ALA A 510 -3.11 21.43 18.95
CA ALA A 510 -3.80 22.64 19.38
C ALA A 510 -3.18 23.91 18.76
N GLN A 511 -1.85 23.97 18.70
CA GLN A 511 -1.15 25.05 18.00
C GLN A 511 -1.49 25.08 16.50
N ALA A 512 -1.53 23.92 15.84
CA ALA A 512 -1.92 23.82 14.42
C ALA A 512 -3.36 24.35 14.21
N ASN A 513 -4.29 24.00 15.07
CA ASN A 513 -5.68 24.43 14.99
C ASN A 513 -5.79 25.96 15.21
N VAL A 514 -5.08 26.50 16.18
CA VAL A 514 -5.04 27.96 16.44
C VAL A 514 -4.40 28.69 15.26
N SER A 515 -3.26 28.21 14.71
CA SER A 515 -2.66 28.78 13.51
C SER A 515 -3.63 28.81 12.34
N ARG A 516 -4.39 27.73 12.14
CA ARG A 516 -5.40 27.64 11.07
C ARG A 516 -6.55 28.63 11.31
N SER A 517 -6.98 28.84 12.56
CA SER A 517 -8.03 29.81 12.89
C SER A 517 -7.58 31.25 12.60
N HIS A 518 -6.29 31.52 12.68
CA HIS A 518 -5.65 32.78 12.32
C HIS A 518 -5.19 32.87 10.85
N PHE A 519 -5.66 31.96 9.99
CA PHE A 519 -5.34 31.88 8.55
C PHE A 519 -3.85 31.66 8.23
N ASN A 520 -3.05 31.21 9.20
CA ASN A 520 -1.66 30.83 8.98
C ASN A 520 -1.56 29.35 8.59
N ASN A 521 -1.93 29.05 7.34
CA ASN A 521 -2.03 27.68 6.84
C ASN A 521 -0.68 26.97 6.71
N ASP A 522 0.40 27.71 6.44
CA ASP A 522 1.74 27.16 6.29
C ASP A 522 2.28 26.66 7.63
N GLU A 523 2.15 27.47 8.67
CA GLU A 523 2.51 27.08 10.03
C GLU A 523 1.62 25.93 10.54
N ALA A 524 0.30 26.01 10.30
CA ALA A 524 -0.60 24.93 10.65
C ALA A 524 -0.19 23.60 10.01
N SER A 525 0.20 23.63 8.72
CA SER A 525 0.63 22.43 8.00
C SER A 525 1.97 21.87 8.53
N GLN A 526 2.88 22.74 8.95
CA GLN A 526 4.14 22.32 9.58
C GLN A 526 3.90 21.67 10.93
N LEU A 527 3.05 22.28 11.76
CA LEU A 527 2.67 21.73 13.07
C LEU A 527 1.93 20.40 12.94
N GLU A 528 1.07 20.23 11.92
CA GLU A 528 0.41 18.95 11.64
C GLU A 528 1.40 17.86 11.23
N ARG A 529 2.42 18.21 10.44
CA ARG A 529 3.51 17.28 10.12
C ARG A 529 4.29 16.91 11.36
N ALA A 530 4.61 17.88 12.22
CA ALA A 530 5.28 17.62 13.49
C ALA A 530 4.44 16.72 14.41
N ALA A 531 3.12 16.98 14.53
CA ALA A 531 2.23 16.10 15.28
C ALA A 531 2.19 14.67 14.71
N ASN A 532 2.17 14.54 13.38
CA ASN A 532 2.21 13.25 12.71
C ASN A 532 3.53 12.48 12.95
N GLU A 533 4.65 13.19 13.10
CA GLU A 533 5.94 12.55 13.41
C GLU A 533 5.93 11.82 14.75
N TYR A 534 5.21 12.32 15.77
CA TYR A 534 5.05 11.57 17.04
C TYR A 534 4.39 10.21 16.80
N VAL A 535 3.36 10.18 15.97
CA VAL A 535 2.65 8.93 15.62
C VAL A 535 3.55 8.00 14.81
N ILE A 536 4.30 8.53 13.84
CA ILE A 536 5.23 7.75 13.00
C ILE A 536 6.36 7.16 13.86
N LYS A 537 6.96 7.95 14.74
CA LYS A 537 8.02 7.48 15.64
C LYS A 537 7.52 6.37 16.56
N TRP A 538 6.35 6.53 17.14
CA TRP A 538 5.72 5.46 17.94
C TRP A 538 5.49 4.20 17.13
N LYS A 539 4.92 4.32 15.95
CA LYS A 539 4.71 3.20 15.03
C LYS A 539 6.03 2.47 14.69
N ASN A 540 7.10 3.22 14.42
CA ASN A 540 8.40 2.61 14.10
C ASN A 540 8.97 1.86 15.31
N ARG A 541 8.82 2.38 16.51
CA ARG A 541 9.19 1.66 17.75
C ARG A 541 8.35 0.40 17.93
N MET A 542 7.03 0.48 17.76
CA MET A 542 6.16 -0.71 17.83
C MET A 542 6.58 -1.77 16.83
N ASN A 543 6.89 -1.39 15.58
CA ASN A 543 7.30 -2.35 14.55
C ASN A 543 8.61 -3.07 14.89
N GLY A 544 9.56 -2.40 15.54
CA GLY A 544 10.82 -2.98 16.03
C GLY A 544 10.71 -3.64 17.40
N GLY A 545 9.65 -3.34 18.15
CA GLY A 545 9.42 -3.83 19.50
C GLY A 545 8.80 -5.22 19.57
N THR A 546 8.75 -5.75 20.78
CA THR A 546 8.10 -7.04 21.09
C THR A 546 6.59 -6.87 21.25
N TYR A 547 5.86 -7.98 21.37
CA TYR A 547 4.43 -8.01 21.64
C TYR A 547 4.05 -9.22 22.49
N ASN A 548 2.92 -9.12 23.19
CA ASN A 548 2.26 -10.24 23.84
C ASN A 548 1.05 -10.64 23.00
N LEU A 549 0.87 -11.94 22.79
CA LEU A 549 -0.28 -12.53 22.12
C LEU A 549 -1.04 -13.40 23.12
N TYR A 550 -2.37 -13.22 23.18
CA TYR A 550 -3.27 -13.99 24.02
C TYR A 550 -4.27 -14.73 23.15
N TYR A 551 -4.42 -16.02 23.41
CA TYR A 551 -5.35 -16.89 22.71
C TYR A 551 -5.84 -17.98 23.66
N LYS A 552 -7.16 -18.10 23.85
CA LYS A 552 -7.81 -19.09 24.74
C LYS A 552 -7.22 -19.13 26.16
N GLY A 553 -6.96 -17.96 26.73
CA GLY A 553 -6.39 -17.84 28.07
C GLY A 553 -4.88 -18.03 28.16
N GLU A 554 -4.22 -18.44 27.09
CA GLU A 554 -2.77 -18.60 27.07
C GLU A 554 -2.07 -17.34 26.54
N ARG A 555 -0.92 -17.00 27.16
CA ARG A 555 -0.04 -15.94 26.69
C ARG A 555 1.16 -16.52 25.97
N SER A 556 1.50 -15.96 24.83
CA SER A 556 2.78 -16.18 24.15
C SER A 556 3.40 -14.83 23.80
N SER A 557 4.73 -14.76 23.80
CA SER A 557 5.49 -13.60 23.34
C SER A 557 6.55 -14.10 22.36
N GLU A 558 6.29 -13.94 21.10
CA GLU A 558 7.14 -14.48 20.06
C GLU A 558 7.51 -13.40 19.05
N GLY A 559 8.76 -12.95 19.06
CA GLY A 559 9.33 -12.15 18.00
C GLY A 559 8.98 -10.66 18.04
N ILE A 560 9.16 -10.03 16.89
CA ILE A 560 9.01 -8.59 16.68
C ILE A 560 7.59 -8.31 16.13
N PHE A 561 6.94 -7.24 16.62
CA PHE A 561 5.58 -6.87 16.21
C PHE A 561 5.43 -6.72 14.67
N GLY A 562 6.43 -6.18 14.00
CA GLY A 562 6.44 -6.09 12.52
C GLY A 562 6.33 -7.43 11.80
N ASN A 563 6.63 -8.55 12.47
CA ASN A 563 6.54 -9.91 11.92
C ASN A 563 5.35 -10.72 12.47
N VAL A 564 4.49 -10.13 13.28
CA VAL A 564 3.36 -10.81 13.93
C VAL A 564 2.43 -11.51 12.93
N TYR A 565 2.30 -10.94 11.75
CA TYR A 565 1.55 -11.49 10.65
C TYR A 565 1.97 -12.93 10.28
N ASN A 566 3.28 -13.18 10.17
CA ASN A 566 3.78 -14.52 9.84
C ASN A 566 3.44 -15.55 10.92
N VAL A 567 3.44 -15.12 12.18
CA VAL A 567 3.07 -15.97 13.33
C VAL A 567 1.58 -16.31 13.27
N ILE A 568 0.73 -15.33 13.01
CA ILE A 568 -0.72 -15.50 12.88
C ILE A 568 -1.04 -16.46 11.72
N ASN A 569 -0.48 -16.22 10.55
CA ASN A 569 -0.77 -17.00 9.35
C ASN A 569 -0.30 -18.45 9.49
N ARG A 570 0.91 -18.68 10.01
CA ARG A 570 1.50 -20.03 10.11
C ARG A 570 0.95 -20.87 11.24
N ARG A 571 0.58 -20.25 12.37
CA ARG A 571 0.20 -20.98 13.59
C ARG A 571 -1.27 -20.87 13.91
N TYR A 572 -1.79 -19.66 13.97
CA TYR A 572 -3.12 -19.41 14.52
C TYR A 572 -4.25 -19.57 13.50
N SER A 573 -4.03 -19.33 12.22
CA SER A 573 -5.06 -19.55 11.20
C SER A 573 -5.53 -21.01 11.17
N ILE A 574 -4.59 -21.95 11.28
CA ILE A 574 -4.90 -23.39 11.35
C ILE A 574 -5.60 -23.75 12.67
N GLN A 575 -5.20 -23.14 13.79
CA GLN A 575 -5.82 -23.39 15.09
C GLN A 575 -7.25 -22.82 15.17
N LEU A 576 -7.51 -21.68 14.54
CA LEU A 576 -8.83 -21.05 14.49
C LEU A 576 -9.78 -21.78 13.54
N PHE A 577 -9.26 -22.27 12.43
CA PHE A 577 -10.03 -22.96 11.41
C PHE A 577 -9.46 -24.35 11.12
N PRO A 578 -9.48 -25.26 12.11
CA PRO A 578 -8.87 -26.60 11.96
C PRO A 578 -9.53 -27.44 10.89
N GLN A 579 -10.78 -27.14 10.53
CA GLN A 579 -11.54 -27.78 9.46
C GLN A 579 -11.69 -26.84 8.23
N GLY A 580 -10.91 -25.77 8.20
CA GLY A 580 -10.82 -24.85 7.08
C GLY A 580 -9.86 -25.34 6.01
N MET A 581 -9.77 -24.57 4.92
CA MET A 581 -8.84 -24.90 3.82
C MET A 581 -7.36 -24.86 4.25
N GLU A 582 -7.05 -24.25 5.39
CA GLU A 582 -5.72 -24.21 5.99
C GLU A 582 -5.19 -25.62 6.35
N SER A 583 -6.09 -26.58 6.51
CA SER A 583 -5.73 -27.98 6.77
C SER A 583 -5.32 -28.75 5.51
N VAL A 584 -5.55 -28.22 4.33
CA VAL A 584 -5.10 -28.82 3.06
C VAL A 584 -3.57 -28.71 2.95
N LYS A 585 -2.87 -29.83 3.03
CA LYS A 585 -1.39 -29.92 3.02
C LYS A 585 -0.85 -30.38 1.65
N PRO A 586 0.41 -30.01 1.35
CA PRO A 586 1.14 -28.80 1.72
C PRO A 586 0.77 -27.64 0.78
N LEU A 587 0.70 -26.44 1.31
CA LEU A 587 0.50 -25.23 0.52
C LEU A 587 1.84 -24.84 -0.14
N HIS A 588 2.10 -25.35 -1.32
CA HIS A 588 3.20 -24.91 -2.16
C HIS A 588 2.87 -23.59 -2.88
N LYS A 589 3.90 -22.89 -3.40
CA LYS A 589 3.74 -21.64 -4.16
C LYS A 589 2.73 -21.79 -5.31
N GLU A 590 2.74 -22.94 -5.98
CA GLU A 590 1.80 -23.26 -7.07
C GLU A 590 0.36 -23.41 -6.57
N SER A 591 0.18 -23.98 -5.37
CA SER A 591 -1.13 -24.08 -4.73
C SER A 591 -1.68 -22.69 -4.38
N LEU A 592 -0.85 -21.78 -3.89
CA LEU A 592 -1.25 -20.42 -3.60
C LEU A 592 -1.71 -19.68 -4.86
N THR A 593 -1.02 -19.88 -5.98
CA THR A 593 -1.41 -19.31 -7.27
C THR A 593 -2.75 -19.86 -7.74
N PHE A 594 -3.01 -21.16 -7.54
CA PHE A 594 -4.30 -21.77 -7.83
C PHE A 594 -5.41 -21.17 -6.97
N PHE A 595 -5.19 -21.03 -5.67
CA PHE A 595 -6.20 -20.46 -4.75
C PHE A 595 -6.43 -18.97 -4.97
N ALA A 596 -5.51 -18.24 -5.56
CA ALA A 596 -5.65 -16.82 -5.89
C ALA A 596 -6.37 -16.55 -7.23
N ASN A 597 -6.50 -17.52 -8.10
CA ASN A 597 -7.13 -17.36 -9.41
C ASN A 597 -8.65 -17.08 -9.26
N LYS A 598 -9.20 -16.21 -10.09
CA LYS A 598 -10.59 -15.75 -10.00
C LYS A 598 -11.59 -16.55 -10.87
N ASN A 599 -11.19 -17.66 -11.46
CA ASN A 599 -12.05 -18.43 -12.39
C ASN A 599 -12.99 -19.43 -11.65
N TYR A 600 -13.65 -18.95 -10.61
CA TYR A 600 -14.46 -19.74 -9.69
C TYR A 600 -15.63 -20.49 -10.34
N LYS A 601 -16.37 -19.77 -11.21
CA LYS A 601 -17.55 -20.33 -11.87
C LYS A 601 -17.20 -21.55 -12.72
N LYS A 602 -16.13 -21.46 -13.51
CA LYS A 602 -15.67 -22.56 -14.36
C LYS A 602 -15.29 -23.78 -13.54
N LEU A 603 -14.61 -23.59 -12.41
CA LEU A 603 -14.17 -24.69 -11.56
C LEU A 603 -15.34 -25.40 -10.87
N ALA A 604 -16.28 -24.66 -10.31
CA ALA A 604 -17.47 -25.22 -9.69
C ALA A 604 -18.32 -25.99 -10.71
N LEU A 605 -18.52 -25.45 -11.92
CA LEU A 605 -19.23 -26.10 -13.00
C LEU A 605 -18.55 -27.40 -13.43
N GLN A 606 -17.24 -27.35 -13.65
CA GLN A 606 -16.47 -28.55 -13.99
C GLN A 606 -16.61 -29.61 -12.92
N MET A 607 -16.59 -29.25 -11.64
CA MET A 607 -16.74 -30.18 -10.52
C MET A 607 -18.09 -30.87 -10.52
N LEU A 608 -19.19 -30.16 -10.80
CA LEU A 608 -20.52 -30.72 -10.92
C LEU A 608 -20.67 -31.65 -12.14
N GLN A 609 -19.92 -31.41 -13.22
CA GLN A 609 -20.03 -32.12 -14.49
C GLN A 609 -19.08 -33.33 -14.64
N LYS A 610 -17.98 -33.36 -13.88
CA LYS A 610 -17.00 -34.47 -13.98
C LYS A 610 -17.61 -35.82 -13.67
N ARG A 611 -17.26 -36.85 -14.44
CA ARG A 611 -17.83 -38.21 -14.34
C ARG A 611 -16.81 -39.26 -13.94
N THR A 612 -15.53 -38.99 -14.13
CA THR A 612 -14.45 -39.89 -13.80
C THR A 612 -13.42 -39.23 -12.88
N ARG A 613 -12.74 -40.07 -12.08
CA ARG A 613 -11.65 -39.62 -11.23
C ARG A 613 -10.54 -38.96 -12.05
N GLU A 614 -10.19 -39.50 -13.21
CA GLU A 614 -9.16 -38.93 -14.08
C GLU A 614 -9.50 -37.50 -14.53
N GLU A 615 -10.77 -37.28 -14.93
CA GLU A 615 -11.25 -35.92 -15.25
C GLU A 615 -11.22 -34.98 -14.03
N MET A 616 -11.54 -35.51 -12.85
CA MET A 616 -11.57 -34.72 -11.61
C MET A 616 -10.18 -34.32 -11.17
N LEU A 617 -9.18 -35.15 -11.36
CA LEU A 617 -7.79 -34.85 -11.04
C LEU A 617 -7.12 -33.87 -12.03
N LYS A 618 -7.74 -33.60 -13.19
CA LYS A 618 -7.24 -32.65 -14.20
C LYS A 618 -8.02 -31.33 -14.15
N PHE A 619 -7.56 -30.39 -13.35
CA PHE A 619 -8.09 -29.02 -13.33
C PHE A 619 -7.22 -28.07 -14.15
N SER A 620 -7.82 -27.32 -15.07
CA SER A 620 -7.14 -26.23 -15.79
C SER A 620 -5.79 -26.60 -16.41
N GLY A 621 -5.60 -27.86 -16.83
CA GLY A 621 -4.35 -28.31 -17.46
C GLY A 621 -3.25 -28.73 -16.47
N SER A 622 -3.48 -28.64 -15.17
CA SER A 622 -2.57 -29.09 -14.11
C SER A 622 -3.30 -30.03 -13.15
N ASP A 623 -2.66 -31.11 -12.75
CA ASP A 623 -3.18 -32.08 -11.78
C ASP A 623 -2.78 -31.74 -10.33
N ILE A 624 -1.81 -30.85 -10.12
CA ILE A 624 -1.27 -30.49 -8.81
C ILE A 624 -2.34 -29.95 -7.85
N PRO A 625 -3.14 -28.93 -8.22
CA PRO A 625 -4.17 -28.42 -7.31
C PRO A 625 -5.27 -29.42 -6.99
N ALA A 626 -5.64 -30.27 -7.94
CA ALA A 626 -6.64 -31.32 -7.73
C ALA A 626 -6.14 -32.40 -6.76
N LYS A 627 -4.86 -32.77 -6.84
CA LYS A 627 -4.23 -33.71 -5.93
C LYS A 627 -4.23 -33.23 -4.49
N LEU A 628 -4.14 -31.92 -4.24
CA LEU A 628 -4.22 -31.37 -2.90
C LEU A 628 -5.59 -31.55 -2.25
N ILE A 629 -6.65 -31.62 -3.05
CA ILE A 629 -8.04 -31.73 -2.57
C ILE A 629 -8.51 -33.16 -2.56
N PHE A 630 -8.15 -33.95 -3.60
CA PHE A 630 -8.69 -35.29 -3.84
C PHE A 630 -7.73 -36.46 -3.55
N MET A 631 -6.55 -36.16 -3.01
CA MET A 631 -5.59 -37.14 -2.60
C MET A 631 -5.07 -36.84 -1.18
N ASP A 632 -4.79 -37.92 -0.44
CA ASP A 632 -4.02 -37.89 0.79
C ASP A 632 -2.70 -38.68 0.57
N GLY A 633 -1.62 -37.93 0.31
CA GLY A 633 -0.38 -38.48 -0.17
C GLY A 633 -0.54 -39.16 -1.54
N GLU A 634 -0.30 -40.46 -1.62
CA GLU A 634 -0.52 -41.27 -2.84
C GLU A 634 -1.92 -41.88 -2.92
N ASN A 635 -2.74 -41.73 -1.86
CA ASN A 635 -4.04 -42.37 -1.79
C ASN A 635 -5.12 -41.46 -2.40
N ASN A 636 -5.93 -42.02 -3.28
CA ASN A 636 -7.10 -41.33 -3.82
C ASN A 636 -8.22 -41.29 -2.79
N LEU A 637 -8.79 -40.08 -2.56
CA LEU A 637 -9.97 -39.90 -1.74
C LEU A 637 -11.27 -40.18 -2.50
N VAL A 638 -11.22 -40.30 -3.83
CA VAL A 638 -12.39 -40.51 -4.70
C VAL A 638 -12.29 -41.80 -5.51
N THR A 639 -13.44 -42.44 -5.70
CA THR A 639 -13.59 -43.62 -6.54
C THR A 639 -13.54 -43.28 -8.02
N ASP A 640 -13.52 -44.25 -8.91
CA ASP A 640 -13.53 -44.04 -10.37
C ASP A 640 -14.77 -43.32 -10.86
N ILE A 641 -15.90 -43.42 -10.15
CA ILE A 641 -17.16 -42.73 -10.43
C ILE A 641 -17.33 -41.42 -9.66
N CYS A 642 -16.25 -40.89 -9.12
CA CYS A 642 -16.21 -39.60 -8.43
C CYS A 642 -17.04 -39.53 -7.12
N GLU A 643 -17.13 -40.62 -6.38
CA GLU A 643 -17.67 -40.68 -5.01
C GLU A 643 -16.52 -40.80 -4.02
N LEU A 644 -16.72 -40.41 -2.76
CA LEU A 644 -15.69 -40.68 -1.74
C LEU A 644 -15.45 -42.19 -1.62
N THR A 645 -14.19 -42.56 -1.40
CA THR A 645 -13.85 -43.97 -1.10
C THR A 645 -14.29 -44.30 0.33
N ALA A 646 -14.57 -45.56 0.60
CA ALA A 646 -14.96 -46.03 1.93
C ALA A 646 -13.89 -45.69 3.00
N SER A 647 -12.61 -45.69 2.63
CA SER A 647 -11.52 -45.24 3.51
C SER A 647 -11.52 -43.72 3.72
N ALA A 648 -11.87 -42.94 2.70
CA ALA A 648 -11.97 -41.48 2.82
C ALA A 648 -13.16 -41.03 3.67
N GLU A 649 -14.29 -41.74 3.57
CA GLU A 649 -15.49 -41.50 4.40
C GLU A 649 -15.25 -41.77 5.89
N GLN A 650 -14.31 -42.61 6.25
CA GLN A 650 -13.90 -42.93 7.62
C GLN A 650 -12.71 -42.08 8.09
N GLY A 651 -12.06 -41.37 7.19
CA GLY A 651 -10.85 -40.59 7.45
C GLY A 651 -11.14 -39.10 7.77
N ASP A 652 -10.11 -38.45 8.32
CA ASP A 652 -10.18 -37.04 8.75
C ASP A 652 -9.70 -36.07 7.65
N SER A 653 -9.85 -36.44 6.36
CA SER A 653 -9.48 -35.55 5.27
C SER A 653 -10.39 -34.30 5.26
N TRP A 654 -9.82 -33.14 4.90
CA TRP A 654 -10.57 -31.89 4.79
C TRP A 654 -11.81 -32.03 3.89
N LEU A 655 -11.64 -32.67 2.73
CA LEU A 655 -12.74 -32.88 1.80
C LEU A 655 -13.89 -33.70 2.43
N ASN A 656 -13.55 -34.81 3.12
CA ASN A 656 -14.53 -35.63 3.81
C ASN A 656 -15.28 -34.84 4.89
N THR A 657 -14.56 -34.07 5.69
CA THR A 657 -15.13 -33.23 6.73
C THR A 657 -16.15 -32.25 6.16
N ILE A 658 -15.86 -31.64 5.01
CA ILE A 658 -16.80 -30.72 4.34
C ILE A 658 -18.01 -31.51 3.80
N CYS A 659 -17.81 -32.69 3.17
CA CYS A 659 -18.90 -33.50 2.67
C CYS A 659 -19.83 -33.96 3.79
N GLN A 660 -19.30 -34.46 4.90
CA GLN A 660 -20.08 -34.90 6.04
C GLN A 660 -20.90 -33.75 6.63
N LYS A 661 -20.31 -32.55 6.73
CA LYS A 661 -21.03 -31.37 7.24
C LYS A 661 -22.14 -30.91 6.31
N VAL A 662 -21.89 -30.92 5.00
CA VAL A 662 -22.94 -30.60 4.00
C VAL A 662 -24.05 -31.64 4.06
N ASP A 663 -23.74 -32.92 4.13
CA ASP A 663 -24.72 -34.02 4.26
C ASP A 663 -25.60 -33.81 5.52
N GLU A 664 -24.99 -33.57 6.68
CA GLU A 664 -25.69 -33.31 7.94
C GLU A 664 -26.64 -32.11 7.81
N LEU A 665 -26.16 -31.01 7.25
CA LEU A 665 -26.92 -29.78 7.10
C LEU A 665 -28.10 -29.96 6.13
N ILE A 666 -27.92 -30.67 5.00
CA ILE A 666 -28.97 -30.95 4.03
C ILE A 666 -30.00 -31.93 4.61
N GLU A 667 -29.59 -32.99 5.29
CA GLU A 667 -30.53 -33.94 5.92
C GLU A 667 -31.31 -33.31 7.06
N SER A 668 -30.70 -32.42 7.84
CA SER A 668 -31.43 -31.64 8.85
C SER A 668 -32.44 -30.70 8.21
N ALA A 669 -32.04 -30.05 7.09
CA ALA A 669 -32.94 -29.16 6.35
C ALA A 669 -34.13 -29.92 5.73
N LYS A 670 -33.96 -31.14 5.19
CA LYS A 670 -35.04 -31.97 4.68
C LYS A 670 -36.09 -32.25 5.75
N LYS A 671 -35.69 -32.40 7.01
CA LYS A 671 -36.63 -32.61 8.15
C LYS A 671 -37.32 -31.31 8.57
N LYS A 672 -36.66 -30.17 8.45
CA LYS A 672 -37.14 -28.87 8.95
C LYS A 672 -38.04 -28.14 7.95
N TYR A 673 -37.67 -28.16 6.66
CA TYR A 673 -38.31 -27.36 5.63
C TYR A 673 -39.18 -28.24 4.72
N THR A 674 -40.48 -27.95 4.68
CA THR A 674 -41.48 -28.65 3.86
C THR A 674 -41.80 -27.96 2.55
N ASP A 675 -41.50 -26.69 2.42
CA ASP A 675 -41.78 -25.86 1.23
C ASP A 675 -40.50 -25.35 0.59
N ARG A 676 -40.06 -24.20 1.00
CA ARG A 676 -38.88 -23.52 0.45
C ARG A 676 -37.87 -23.17 1.53
N PHE A 677 -36.59 -23.10 1.15
CA PHE A 677 -35.49 -22.71 2.04
C PHE A 677 -34.45 -21.90 1.29
N SER A 678 -33.62 -21.21 2.02
CA SER A 678 -32.46 -20.54 1.46
C SER A 678 -31.19 -21.40 1.64
N LEU A 679 -30.46 -21.64 0.56
CA LEU A 679 -29.19 -22.36 0.61
C LEU A 679 -28.19 -21.63 1.52
N SER A 680 -28.23 -20.30 1.57
CA SER A 680 -27.36 -19.49 2.47
C SER A 680 -27.68 -19.73 3.94
N GLU A 681 -28.95 -19.91 4.30
CA GLU A 681 -29.33 -20.17 5.68
C GLU A 681 -28.87 -21.57 6.14
N ILE A 682 -29.08 -22.57 5.28
CA ILE A 682 -28.74 -23.97 5.61
C ILE A 682 -27.21 -24.12 5.74
N LEU A 683 -26.45 -23.56 4.82
CA LEU A 683 -24.99 -23.70 4.78
C LEU A 683 -24.25 -22.65 5.62
N ALA A 684 -24.96 -21.72 6.27
CA ALA A 684 -24.33 -20.70 7.13
C ALA A 684 -23.34 -21.24 8.19
N PRO A 685 -23.51 -22.43 8.78
CA PRO A 685 -22.50 -22.98 9.69
C PRO A 685 -21.13 -23.20 9.06
N LEU A 686 -21.05 -23.41 7.75
CA LEU A 686 -19.76 -23.55 7.03
C LEU A 686 -18.96 -22.25 6.96
N MET A 687 -19.60 -21.10 7.15
CA MET A 687 -18.94 -19.81 7.20
C MET A 687 -18.22 -19.58 8.55
N ARG A 688 -18.65 -20.28 9.60
CA ARG A 688 -18.12 -20.07 10.96
C ARG A 688 -16.98 -21.04 11.28
N THR A 689 -16.31 -20.80 12.38
CA THR A 689 -15.40 -21.79 12.98
C THR A 689 -16.17 -23.10 13.24
N PRO A 690 -15.54 -24.25 13.02
CA PRO A 690 -14.15 -24.51 12.60
C PRO A 690 -13.89 -24.50 11.08
N TYR A 691 -14.89 -24.28 10.22
CA TYR A 691 -14.78 -24.37 8.76
C TYR A 691 -14.31 -23.07 8.10
N GLY A 692 -15.00 -21.97 8.42
CA GLY A 692 -14.65 -20.63 7.95
C GLY A 692 -14.59 -20.46 6.44
N MET A 693 -15.54 -21.00 5.68
CA MET A 693 -15.53 -20.91 4.22
C MET A 693 -15.62 -19.46 3.72
N PHE A 694 -14.86 -19.15 2.68
CA PHE A 694 -14.83 -17.89 1.95
C PHE A 694 -14.49 -18.13 0.47
N PRO A 695 -14.65 -17.14 -0.43
CA PRO A 695 -14.38 -17.32 -1.86
C PRO A 695 -12.91 -17.63 -2.14
N ASN A 696 -12.64 -18.87 -2.48
CA ASN A 696 -11.37 -19.35 -3.02
C ASN A 696 -11.59 -20.66 -3.78
N HIS A 697 -10.66 -21.04 -4.63
CA HIS A 697 -10.81 -22.22 -5.50
C HIS A 697 -11.11 -23.50 -4.73
N ALA A 698 -10.42 -23.76 -3.62
CA ALA A 698 -10.61 -24.98 -2.84
C ALA A 698 -12.05 -25.06 -2.29
N ASN A 699 -12.56 -23.98 -1.73
CA ASN A 699 -13.92 -23.94 -1.18
C ASN A 699 -15.00 -24.07 -2.27
N TYR A 700 -14.81 -23.45 -3.45
CA TYR A 700 -15.73 -23.65 -4.58
C TYR A 700 -15.76 -25.09 -5.04
N VAL A 701 -14.60 -25.71 -5.18
CA VAL A 701 -14.47 -27.12 -5.61
C VAL A 701 -15.06 -28.06 -4.57
N ALA A 702 -14.71 -27.91 -3.29
CA ALA A 702 -15.20 -28.78 -2.22
C ALA A 702 -16.71 -28.66 -2.03
N LEU A 703 -17.25 -27.44 -2.06
CA LEU A 703 -18.68 -27.22 -1.91
C LEU A 703 -19.48 -27.78 -3.11
N ALA A 704 -18.97 -27.58 -4.34
CA ALA A 704 -19.58 -28.15 -5.54
C ALA A 704 -19.54 -29.69 -5.50
N PHE A 705 -18.42 -30.29 -5.07
CA PHE A 705 -18.29 -31.73 -4.89
C PHE A 705 -19.29 -32.26 -3.86
N ALA A 706 -19.40 -31.63 -2.69
CA ALA A 706 -20.31 -32.06 -1.64
C ALA A 706 -21.80 -31.91 -2.05
N LEU A 707 -22.17 -30.81 -2.69
CA LEU A 707 -23.55 -30.59 -3.17
C LEU A 707 -23.93 -31.46 -4.36
N ARG A 708 -22.95 -32.00 -5.11
CA ARG A 708 -23.18 -32.87 -6.26
C ARG A 708 -24.06 -34.07 -5.91
N LYS A 709 -23.87 -34.67 -4.75
CA LYS A 709 -24.64 -35.80 -4.24
C LYS A 709 -26.14 -35.47 -4.06
N HIS A 710 -26.41 -34.23 -3.69
CA HIS A 710 -27.77 -33.77 -3.38
C HIS A 710 -28.48 -33.06 -4.54
N LYS A 711 -27.79 -32.80 -5.66
CA LYS A 711 -28.34 -31.98 -6.74
C LYS A 711 -29.66 -32.46 -7.30
N ASP A 712 -29.87 -33.79 -7.36
CA ASP A 712 -31.09 -34.41 -7.86
C ASP A 712 -32.30 -34.24 -6.90
N ASP A 713 -32.05 -33.81 -5.68
CA ASP A 713 -33.07 -33.52 -4.67
C ASP A 713 -33.40 -32.02 -4.57
N LEU A 714 -32.64 -31.17 -5.29
CA LEU A 714 -32.80 -29.72 -5.25
C LEU A 714 -33.62 -29.23 -6.44
N PHE A 715 -34.65 -28.48 -6.14
CA PHE A 715 -35.61 -27.96 -7.12
C PHE A 715 -35.74 -26.45 -7.00
N ASN A 716 -35.98 -25.78 -8.10
CA ASN A 716 -36.37 -24.38 -8.13
C ASN A 716 -37.81 -24.25 -7.60
N PRO A 717 -38.06 -23.48 -6.54
CA PRO A 717 -39.41 -23.39 -5.95
C PRO A 717 -40.44 -22.73 -6.87
N SER A 718 -40.04 -21.87 -7.81
CA SER A 718 -40.95 -21.17 -8.71
C SER A 718 -41.29 -21.97 -9.96
N THR A 719 -40.36 -22.78 -10.50
CA THR A 719 -40.58 -23.53 -11.74
C THR A 719 -40.79 -25.01 -11.52
N SER A 720 -40.59 -25.50 -10.30
CA SER A 720 -40.64 -26.93 -9.94
C SER A 720 -39.72 -27.81 -10.80
N GLN A 721 -38.69 -27.24 -11.39
CA GLN A 721 -37.65 -27.97 -12.15
C GLN A 721 -36.50 -28.35 -11.26
N PRO A 722 -35.84 -29.49 -11.49
CA PRO A 722 -34.55 -29.77 -10.87
C PRO A 722 -33.53 -28.68 -11.19
N VAL A 723 -32.67 -28.36 -10.23
CA VAL A 723 -31.63 -27.36 -10.42
C VAL A 723 -30.51 -27.96 -11.26
N GLY A 724 -30.34 -27.45 -12.48
CA GLY A 724 -29.23 -27.87 -13.37
C GLY A 724 -27.88 -27.42 -12.88
N ASP A 725 -26.83 -28.02 -13.42
CA ASP A 725 -25.42 -27.76 -13.03
C ASP A 725 -25.02 -26.28 -13.12
N GLU A 726 -25.47 -25.58 -14.16
CA GLU A 726 -25.18 -24.13 -14.33
C GLU A 726 -25.86 -23.30 -13.23
N LYS A 727 -27.12 -23.56 -12.95
CA LYS A 727 -27.89 -22.85 -11.93
C LYS A 727 -27.31 -23.11 -10.52
N LEU A 728 -26.97 -24.36 -10.23
CA LEU A 728 -26.33 -24.72 -8.95
C LEU A 728 -24.96 -24.06 -8.84
N THR A 729 -24.21 -24.02 -9.93
CA THR A 729 -22.93 -23.27 -9.98
C THR A 729 -23.13 -21.80 -9.65
N ASP A 730 -24.09 -21.13 -10.28
CA ASP A 730 -24.39 -19.71 -10.00
C ASP A 730 -24.78 -19.49 -8.53
N MET A 731 -25.53 -20.44 -7.95
CA MET A 731 -25.91 -20.39 -6.53
C MET A 731 -24.69 -20.56 -5.62
N ILE A 732 -23.80 -21.52 -5.91
CA ILE A 732 -22.54 -21.71 -5.14
C ILE A 732 -21.65 -20.47 -5.23
N VAL A 733 -21.52 -19.90 -6.43
CA VAL A 733 -20.71 -18.68 -6.63
C VAL A 733 -21.32 -17.51 -5.86
N THR A 734 -22.64 -17.31 -5.97
CA THR A 734 -23.35 -16.24 -5.24
C THR A 734 -23.19 -16.40 -3.74
N LEU A 735 -23.34 -17.62 -3.23
CA LEU A 735 -23.22 -17.93 -1.80
C LEU A 735 -21.84 -17.57 -1.25
N LEU A 736 -20.78 -18.08 -1.85
CA LEU A 736 -19.43 -17.82 -1.37
C LEU A 736 -19.03 -16.34 -1.56
N GLN A 737 -19.50 -15.69 -2.63
CA GLN A 737 -19.27 -14.25 -2.81
C GLN A 737 -19.99 -13.40 -1.75
N MET A 738 -21.18 -13.78 -1.31
CA MET A 738 -21.83 -13.14 -0.17
C MET A 738 -20.98 -13.28 1.10
N TRP A 739 -20.36 -14.42 1.30
CA TRP A 739 -19.50 -14.67 2.46
C TRP A 739 -18.15 -13.93 2.39
N ASP A 740 -17.80 -13.35 1.24
CA ASP A 740 -16.60 -12.50 1.12
C ASP A 740 -16.65 -11.26 2.03
N GLY A 741 -17.84 -10.77 2.31
CA GLY A 741 -18.10 -9.69 3.28
C GLY A 741 -18.43 -10.15 4.70
N GLY A 742 -18.45 -11.48 4.96
CA GLY A 742 -18.91 -12.01 6.25
C GLY A 742 -20.43 -12.06 6.39
N ILE A 743 -21.22 -11.89 5.31
CA ILE A 743 -22.67 -11.78 5.33
C ILE A 743 -23.32 -13.16 5.16
N SER A 744 -24.22 -13.53 6.05
CA SER A 744 -24.99 -14.78 6.00
C SER A 744 -26.50 -14.59 5.80
N GLU A 745 -26.92 -13.42 5.31
CA GLU A 745 -28.34 -13.13 5.15
C GLU A 745 -28.99 -14.00 4.08
N PRO A 746 -30.30 -14.36 4.27
CA PRO A 746 -31.04 -15.10 3.27
C PRO A 746 -31.16 -14.29 1.96
N SER A 747 -30.87 -14.94 0.84
CA SER A 747 -30.99 -14.32 -0.48
C SER A 747 -32.09 -15.00 -1.30
N ASN A 748 -32.94 -14.21 -1.92
CA ASN A 748 -33.96 -14.72 -2.85
C ASN A 748 -33.38 -15.45 -4.06
N LYS A 749 -32.11 -15.18 -4.41
CA LYS A 749 -31.39 -15.87 -5.49
C LYS A 749 -30.96 -17.29 -5.09
N LEU A 750 -30.96 -17.61 -3.80
CA LEU A 750 -30.54 -18.87 -3.24
C LEU A 750 -31.70 -19.72 -2.70
N LEU A 751 -32.95 -19.39 -3.10
CA LEU A 751 -34.13 -20.15 -2.71
C LEU A 751 -34.22 -21.45 -3.48
N LEU A 752 -34.48 -22.54 -2.74
CA LEU A 752 -34.65 -23.91 -3.21
C LEU A 752 -35.83 -24.56 -2.51
N ARG A 753 -36.31 -25.67 -3.05
CA ARG A 753 -37.13 -26.64 -2.36
C ARG A 753 -36.54 -28.04 -2.52
N PHE A 754 -36.86 -28.95 -1.64
CA PHE A 754 -36.54 -30.36 -1.81
C PHE A 754 -37.58 -31.06 -2.71
N GLY A 755 -37.13 -32.02 -3.53
CA GLY A 755 -38.00 -32.93 -4.23
C GLY A 755 -38.61 -33.94 -3.24
N SER A 756 -39.89 -34.22 -3.38
CA SER A 756 -40.52 -35.23 -2.54
C SER A 756 -40.38 -36.63 -3.12
N ALA A 757 -40.46 -37.67 -2.25
CA ALA A 757 -40.46 -39.07 -2.69
C ALA A 757 -41.70 -39.35 -3.56
N GLU A 758 -42.82 -38.71 -3.24
CA GLU A 758 -44.04 -38.83 -4.01
C GLU A 758 -43.89 -38.26 -5.41
N GLU A 759 -43.21 -37.11 -5.57
CA GLU A 759 -42.93 -36.55 -6.89
C GLU A 759 -42.07 -37.47 -7.76
N LYS A 760 -41.00 -38.04 -7.18
CA LYS A 760 -40.13 -39.00 -7.87
C LYS A 760 -40.90 -40.28 -8.27
N ASN A 761 -41.69 -40.83 -7.35
CA ASN A 761 -42.46 -42.04 -7.61
C ASN A 761 -43.55 -41.78 -8.64
N LEU A 762 -44.28 -40.66 -8.54
CA LEU A 762 -45.28 -40.27 -9.51
C LEU A 762 -44.68 -40.08 -10.91
N SER A 763 -43.54 -39.40 -11.00
CA SER A 763 -42.84 -39.23 -12.28
C SER A 763 -42.45 -40.58 -12.91
N LYS A 764 -42.01 -41.57 -12.10
CA LYS A 764 -41.70 -42.92 -12.58
C LYS A 764 -42.94 -43.68 -13.03
N ILE A 765 -44.01 -43.64 -12.24
CA ILE A 765 -45.30 -44.28 -12.60
C ILE A 765 -45.80 -43.69 -13.92
N LEU A 766 -45.76 -42.36 -14.08
CA LEU A 766 -46.16 -41.72 -15.35
C LEU A 766 -45.24 -42.17 -16.50
N GLY A 767 -43.92 -42.35 -16.27
CA GLY A 767 -43.01 -42.91 -17.25
C GLY A 767 -43.40 -44.32 -17.72
N GLU A 768 -43.81 -45.16 -16.79
CA GLU A 768 -44.28 -46.52 -17.08
C GLU A 768 -45.64 -46.53 -17.78
N VAL A 769 -46.63 -45.75 -17.27
CA VAL A 769 -47.98 -45.67 -17.81
C VAL A 769 -47.99 -45.16 -19.25
N PHE A 770 -47.20 -44.19 -19.56
CA PHE A 770 -47.10 -43.60 -20.92
C PHE A 770 -46.00 -44.24 -21.78
N CYS A 771 -45.37 -45.32 -21.33
CA CYS A 771 -44.27 -46.00 -22.05
C CYS A 771 -43.19 -45.04 -22.58
N LEU A 772 -42.74 -44.11 -21.72
CA LEU A 772 -41.87 -43.01 -22.11
C LEU A 772 -40.46 -43.46 -22.56
N GLN A 773 -40.08 -44.73 -22.28
CA GLN A 773 -38.85 -45.34 -22.80
C GLN A 773 -38.82 -45.44 -24.34
N ASP A 774 -40.00 -45.45 -24.98
CA ASP A 774 -40.15 -45.57 -26.43
C ASP A 774 -40.10 -44.18 -27.15
N VAL A 775 -40.03 -43.09 -26.37
CA VAL A 775 -40.05 -41.74 -26.91
C VAL A 775 -38.59 -41.29 -27.19
N LYS A 776 -38.34 -40.92 -28.43
CA LYS A 776 -37.02 -40.44 -28.80
C LYS A 776 -36.62 -39.17 -28.05
N GLY A 777 -35.46 -39.19 -27.39
CA GLY A 777 -34.92 -38.08 -26.65
C GLY A 777 -35.31 -38.05 -25.17
N VAL A 778 -36.15 -38.97 -24.70
CA VAL A 778 -36.49 -39.15 -23.28
C VAL A 778 -35.50 -40.10 -22.62
N ASN A 779 -34.93 -39.70 -21.50
CA ASN A 779 -34.10 -40.56 -20.69
C ASN A 779 -34.85 -40.93 -19.40
N MET A 780 -35.13 -42.24 -19.21
CA MET A 780 -35.88 -42.74 -18.03
C MET A 780 -35.15 -42.42 -16.70
N ALA A 781 -33.79 -42.27 -16.72
CA ALA A 781 -33.06 -41.91 -15.53
C ALA A 781 -33.33 -40.47 -15.05
N ASP A 782 -33.82 -39.62 -15.93
CA ASP A 782 -34.14 -38.20 -15.64
C ASP A 782 -35.62 -38.00 -15.20
N LEU A 783 -36.43 -39.03 -15.16
CA LEU A 783 -37.79 -39.04 -14.61
C LEU A 783 -37.80 -38.89 -13.08
N LYS A 784 -37.26 -37.80 -12.59
CA LYS A 784 -37.16 -37.46 -11.17
C LYS A 784 -38.04 -36.30 -10.77
N SER A 785 -38.65 -35.62 -11.75
CA SER A 785 -39.52 -34.45 -11.53
C SER A 785 -40.75 -34.51 -12.44
N LEU A 786 -41.85 -34.01 -11.94
CA LEU A 786 -43.10 -33.91 -12.72
C LEU A 786 -42.95 -32.98 -13.94
N ARG A 787 -42.08 -32.02 -13.85
CA ARG A 787 -41.79 -31.09 -14.98
C ARG A 787 -41.12 -31.84 -16.14
N TYR A 788 -40.19 -32.75 -15.85
CA TYR A 788 -39.58 -33.58 -16.89
C TYR A 788 -40.59 -34.59 -17.40
N ALA A 789 -41.42 -35.18 -16.53
CA ALA A 789 -42.50 -36.07 -16.93
C ALA A 789 -43.52 -35.36 -17.84
N ASN A 790 -43.93 -34.13 -17.53
CA ASN A 790 -44.81 -33.33 -18.37
C ASN A 790 -44.18 -33.08 -19.77
N TRP A 791 -42.91 -32.72 -19.84
CA TRP A 791 -42.21 -32.57 -21.11
C TRP A 791 -42.15 -33.89 -21.89
N ALA A 792 -41.80 -34.97 -21.22
CA ALA A 792 -41.69 -36.28 -21.84
C ALA A 792 -43.06 -36.83 -22.36
N ILE A 793 -44.13 -36.61 -21.59
CA ILE A 793 -45.50 -36.93 -22.00
C ILE A 793 -45.95 -36.03 -23.18
N THR A 794 -45.53 -34.76 -23.18
CA THR A 794 -45.78 -33.87 -24.32
C THR A 794 -45.07 -34.39 -25.57
N GLU A 795 -43.87 -34.88 -25.47
CA GLU A 795 -43.11 -35.47 -26.58
C GLU A 795 -43.75 -36.83 -27.00
N PHE A 796 -44.21 -37.62 -26.06
CA PHE A 796 -45.02 -38.84 -26.35
C PHE A 796 -46.26 -38.49 -27.17
N CYS A 797 -47.00 -37.48 -26.76
CA CYS A 797 -48.18 -37.01 -27.46
C CYS A 797 -47.85 -36.55 -28.91
N LYS A 798 -46.71 -35.89 -29.12
CA LYS A 798 -46.29 -35.45 -30.44
C LYS A 798 -45.78 -36.60 -31.32
N GLN A 799 -44.96 -37.49 -30.76
CA GLN A 799 -44.23 -38.50 -31.56
C GLN A 799 -45.03 -39.78 -31.78
N ILE A 800 -45.70 -40.27 -30.74
CA ILE A 800 -46.37 -41.58 -30.73
C ILE A 800 -47.89 -41.43 -30.80
N ALA A 801 -48.54 -40.78 -29.83
CA ALA A 801 -49.98 -40.69 -29.76
C ALA A 801 -50.59 -39.86 -30.87
N LYS A 802 -49.93 -38.85 -31.39
CA LYS A 802 -50.39 -37.86 -32.37
C LYS A 802 -51.55 -36.98 -31.92
N TYR A 803 -51.87 -37.02 -30.61
CA TYR A 803 -52.96 -36.27 -30.00
C TYR A 803 -52.47 -35.61 -28.72
N PRO A 804 -53.03 -34.43 -28.34
CA PRO A 804 -52.71 -33.81 -27.06
C PRO A 804 -53.25 -34.62 -25.87
N LEU A 805 -52.58 -34.53 -24.70
CA LEU A 805 -52.92 -35.26 -23.49
C LEU A 805 -54.43 -35.18 -23.10
N TRP A 806 -55.00 -33.98 -23.19
CA TRP A 806 -56.38 -33.72 -22.84
C TRP A 806 -57.39 -34.52 -23.73
N SER A 807 -56.98 -34.94 -24.91
CA SER A 807 -57.86 -35.71 -25.79
C SER A 807 -58.21 -37.09 -25.22
N LEU A 808 -57.39 -37.63 -24.33
CA LEU A 808 -57.67 -38.88 -23.63
C LEU A 808 -58.95 -38.82 -22.79
N LEU A 809 -59.41 -37.65 -22.33
CA LEU A 809 -60.69 -37.45 -21.62
C LEU A 809 -61.94 -37.80 -22.47
N TYR A 810 -61.73 -37.86 -23.78
CA TYR A 810 -62.83 -38.22 -24.70
C TYR A 810 -62.83 -39.73 -25.08
N CYS A 811 -61.87 -40.49 -24.56
CA CYS A 811 -61.80 -41.93 -24.78
C CYS A 811 -62.92 -42.65 -23.93
N SER A 812 -63.65 -43.55 -24.55
CA SER A 812 -64.76 -44.29 -23.87
C SER A 812 -64.18 -45.11 -22.69
N ALA A 813 -63.01 -45.71 -22.83
CA ALA A 813 -62.38 -46.52 -21.79
C ALA A 813 -62.02 -45.68 -20.53
N ILE A 814 -61.74 -44.39 -20.68
CA ILE A 814 -61.51 -43.44 -19.55
C ILE A 814 -62.82 -43.00 -18.93
N LYS A 815 -63.85 -42.68 -19.75
CA LYS A 815 -65.18 -42.25 -19.29
C LYS A 815 -65.89 -43.31 -18.50
N GLU A 816 -65.70 -44.57 -18.81
CA GLU A 816 -66.26 -45.70 -18.09
C GLU A 816 -65.68 -45.92 -16.68
N LYS A 817 -64.53 -45.16 -16.37
CA LYS A 817 -63.82 -45.23 -15.09
C LYS A 817 -63.67 -43.84 -14.48
N PRO A 818 -64.68 -43.44 -13.66
CA PRO A 818 -64.62 -42.05 -13.08
C PRO A 818 -63.39 -41.69 -12.34
N GLU A 819 -62.68 -42.66 -11.71
CA GLU A 819 -61.46 -42.45 -10.98
C GLU A 819 -60.28 -42.12 -11.94
N CYS A 820 -60.22 -42.79 -13.09
CA CYS A 820 -59.23 -42.52 -14.13
C CYS A 820 -59.49 -41.16 -14.79
N GLU A 821 -60.73 -40.82 -15.03
CA GLU A 821 -61.10 -39.50 -15.59
C GLU A 821 -60.76 -38.39 -14.62
N LYS A 822 -60.95 -38.55 -13.33
CA LYS A 822 -60.59 -37.63 -12.29
C LYS A 822 -59.03 -37.44 -12.24
N ALA A 823 -58.32 -38.54 -12.09
CA ALA A 823 -56.84 -38.50 -12.02
C ALA A 823 -56.22 -37.87 -13.27
N LEU A 824 -56.80 -38.13 -14.47
CA LEU A 824 -56.31 -37.50 -15.71
C LEU A 824 -56.62 -35.99 -15.77
N ASN A 825 -57.80 -35.58 -15.28
CA ASN A 825 -58.12 -34.16 -15.18
C ASN A 825 -57.20 -33.45 -14.19
N ASP A 826 -56.90 -34.04 -13.02
CA ASP A 826 -56.00 -33.47 -12.02
C ASP A 826 -54.55 -33.42 -12.51
N LEU A 827 -54.12 -34.42 -13.29
CA LEU A 827 -52.82 -34.42 -13.96
C LEU A 827 -52.70 -33.28 -15.01
N ILE A 828 -53.73 -33.15 -15.88
CA ILE A 828 -53.79 -32.08 -16.90
C ILE A 828 -53.77 -30.71 -16.22
N TYR A 829 -54.59 -30.55 -15.18
CA TYR A 829 -54.62 -29.31 -14.40
C TYR A 829 -53.28 -29.01 -13.77
N LEU A 830 -52.62 -30.00 -13.14
CA LEU A 830 -51.28 -29.80 -12.54
C LEU A 830 -50.27 -29.41 -13.59
N PHE A 831 -50.29 -30.05 -14.77
CA PHE A 831 -49.35 -29.73 -15.85
C PHE A 831 -49.62 -28.39 -16.52
N SER A 832 -50.78 -27.79 -16.35
CA SER A 832 -51.09 -26.43 -16.82
C SER A 832 -50.53 -25.33 -15.90
N GLN A 833 -50.09 -25.68 -14.69
CA GLN A 833 -49.58 -24.71 -13.71
C GLN A 833 -48.10 -24.42 -13.94
N ASP A 834 -47.70 -23.20 -13.63
CA ASP A 834 -46.28 -22.79 -13.68
C ASP A 834 -45.44 -23.39 -12.56
N SER A 835 -46.07 -23.72 -11.42
CA SER A 835 -45.43 -24.32 -10.26
C SER A 835 -46.30 -25.39 -9.63
N TYR A 836 -45.69 -26.43 -9.02
CA TYR A 836 -46.36 -27.55 -8.39
C TYR A 836 -46.19 -27.45 -6.87
N THR A 837 -47.32 -27.47 -6.12
CA THR A 837 -47.26 -27.52 -4.66
C THR A 837 -47.09 -28.98 -4.20
N LEU A 838 -46.34 -29.21 -3.14
CA LEU A 838 -46.12 -30.54 -2.57
C LEU A 838 -47.43 -31.24 -2.18
N GLN A 839 -48.41 -30.48 -1.70
CA GLN A 839 -49.72 -31.01 -1.33
C GLN A 839 -50.45 -31.56 -2.54
N LYS A 840 -50.52 -30.83 -3.65
CA LYS A 840 -51.14 -31.32 -4.89
C LYS A 840 -50.41 -32.52 -5.48
N ILE A 841 -49.10 -32.56 -5.39
CA ILE A 841 -48.28 -33.72 -5.81
C ILE A 841 -48.64 -34.94 -5.01
N LYS A 842 -48.80 -34.82 -3.69
CA LYS A 842 -49.21 -35.92 -2.80
C LYS A 842 -50.61 -36.40 -3.07
N GLU A 843 -51.56 -35.49 -3.26
CA GLU A 843 -52.93 -35.80 -3.62
C GLU A 843 -53.00 -36.60 -4.92
N LEU A 844 -52.37 -36.12 -5.98
CA LEU A 844 -52.31 -36.81 -7.27
C LEU A 844 -51.58 -38.15 -7.22
N TYR A 845 -50.48 -38.25 -6.45
CA TYR A 845 -49.76 -39.51 -6.24
C TYR A 845 -50.66 -40.57 -5.59
N ASN A 846 -51.43 -40.20 -4.59
CA ASN A 846 -52.35 -41.11 -3.91
C ASN A 846 -53.54 -41.52 -4.80
N GLU A 847 -53.98 -40.68 -5.72
CA GLU A 847 -55.01 -40.99 -6.68
C GLU A 847 -54.51 -41.88 -7.81
N ILE A 848 -53.33 -41.77 -8.27
CA ILE A 848 -52.74 -42.55 -9.36
C ILE A 848 -52.19 -43.91 -8.86
N LYS A 849 -51.72 -43.98 -7.62
CA LYS A 849 -51.25 -45.21 -7.00
C LYS A 849 -52.41 -46.21 -6.79
#